data_11db09499f1e4164be292a92cfc60046
#
_entry.id   11db09499f1e4164be292a92cfc60046
#
_cell.length_a   1.000
_cell.length_b   1.000
_cell.length_c   1.000
_cell.angle_alpha   90.00
_cell.angle_beta   90.00
_cell.angle_gamma   90.00
#
_symmetry.space_group_name_H-M   'P 1'
#
loop_
_entity.id
_entity.type
_entity.pdbx_description
1 polymer ?
#
loop_
_entity_poly.entity_id
_entity_poly.type
_entity_poly.pdbx_seq_one_letter_code
_entity_poly.pdbx_strand_id
1 'polypeptide(L)'
;MTYFNYFTNPFNLNKGRISKTLPKNQTIWQIVNTQKIDLSRPVICFVNGVAKLRKDWSSPLSSKDVVSFVALPLGGGGGGSNPIKAVLTVALIVATVYTGGAVGAAYGAVWGGVAAAGVSMAGGILINTFIPTPKPTLNGMTSSAYTQSPTYSLQAQGNEARLGNPIPVIYGRHLIYPDFASQPYYRYIDNEQYVYQLHCIGQGEYDVEQIRIEDTPISSFEEITCQIIRPNEKNTLFDEDVITSAEVAGQELLKNEYCGPFVLNPAETLISKIEVDVAFQRGCYYANDSGGLSSKTIQWKIEVRSIDDNDAPLGEWYTLGTESITEATHNGIYKTYTYDVPAGRYEIRATRLDDKDTSSRAGHEIRWSSAKGYIISEKDYGNVTLLAIIMKATDNLSQRSSRLVNCIVTRKLKTWSPLSGWSSSVEPTRSIAWALADILKASYGANLKDNAIDLQALYDLDRVWSTRGDTFNAVFDSKLTVYEALSRTAKVGRAVAFIQGGIVRFVRDEPKTIPVALFGPRNIVKNSLSIQYLMPSEDTADSVTVEYFSEKTWKTSEVTGSFEESSSDKTATVELFGCTNKEQALREATYMALANRYRRRIVTFSTELEGLIPSYGDLIAITHDMAQWGQGGEILKQEGLKLTLSEPVTFKDGQEHYLALRKKDGSLAGPYKVSAGELATEVILETSPEIPILTDTDRERTHFAFGTAGKWSVLARVTGIRPRGNTVEITAVIEDNRVHEGQTYGMA
;
A
#
# COMPACT_ATOMS: atom_id res chain seq x y z
N MET A 1 -10.25 -33.40 19.72
CA MET A 1 -11.32 -32.69 18.99
C MET A 1 -10.85 -32.53 17.56
N THR A 2 -11.73 -32.69 16.59
CA THR A 2 -11.46 -32.44 15.16
C THR A 2 -11.94 -31.05 14.84
N TYR A 3 -11.12 -30.25 14.11
CA TYR A 3 -11.53 -28.91 13.69
C TYR A 3 -12.21 -28.99 12.33
N PHE A 4 -13.36 -28.33 12.21
CA PHE A 4 -14.16 -28.34 11.00
C PHE A 4 -14.30 -26.90 10.46
N ASN A 5 -14.07 -26.74 9.16
CA ASN A 5 -14.30 -25.50 8.43
C ASN A 5 -15.12 -25.77 7.17
N TYR A 6 -16.09 -24.93 6.89
CA TYR A 6 -16.82 -24.94 5.63
C TYR A 6 -16.80 -23.55 5.00
N PHE A 7 -16.32 -23.49 3.78
CA PHE A 7 -16.20 -22.27 2.99
C PHE A 7 -17.23 -22.29 1.87
N THR A 8 -18.23 -21.44 1.96
CA THR A 8 -19.29 -21.32 0.94
C THR A 8 -18.83 -20.47 -0.27
N ASN A 9 -17.77 -19.68 -0.10
CA ASN A 9 -17.16 -18.89 -1.16
C ASN A 9 -15.64 -19.12 -1.16
N PRO A 10 -15.07 -19.79 -2.17
CA PRO A 10 -13.63 -20.08 -2.23
C PRO A 10 -12.78 -18.83 -2.49
N PHE A 11 -13.37 -17.74 -2.99
CA PHE A 11 -12.67 -16.50 -3.31
C PHE A 11 -12.70 -15.47 -2.17
N ASN A 12 -13.55 -15.69 -1.15
CA ASN A 12 -13.60 -14.84 0.04
C ASN A 12 -13.78 -15.72 1.29
N LEU A 13 -12.67 -16.12 1.88
CA LEU A 13 -12.63 -17.07 3.00
C LEU A 13 -13.24 -16.53 4.30
N ASN A 14 -13.46 -15.21 4.40
CA ASN A 14 -14.08 -14.59 5.57
C ASN A 14 -15.60 -14.46 5.42
N LYS A 15 -16.13 -14.49 4.20
CA LYS A 15 -17.57 -14.38 3.95
C LYS A 15 -18.19 -15.76 3.84
N GLY A 16 -19.07 -16.09 4.79
CA GLY A 16 -19.77 -17.37 4.82
C GLY A 16 -18.94 -18.55 5.35
N ARG A 17 -17.87 -18.27 6.09
CA ARG A 17 -17.09 -19.32 6.78
C ARG A 17 -17.84 -19.84 8.00
N ILE A 18 -17.97 -21.14 8.09
CA ILE A 18 -18.48 -21.85 9.28
C ILE A 18 -17.33 -22.63 9.88
N SER A 19 -16.94 -22.31 11.12
CA SER A 19 -15.89 -23.01 11.86
C SER A 19 -16.44 -23.59 13.15
N LYS A 20 -16.21 -24.88 13.41
CA LYS A 20 -16.67 -25.59 14.60
C LYS A 20 -15.66 -26.64 15.05
N THR A 21 -15.72 -27.01 16.31
CA THR A 21 -15.03 -28.18 16.85
C THR A 21 -16.01 -29.34 16.93
N LEU A 22 -15.59 -30.50 16.43
CA LEU A 22 -16.43 -31.71 16.37
C LEU A 22 -15.88 -32.81 17.30
N PRO A 23 -16.71 -33.78 17.70
CA PRO A 23 -16.27 -34.95 18.46
C PRO A 23 -15.17 -35.75 17.74
N LYS A 24 -14.40 -36.50 18.50
CA LYS A 24 -13.34 -37.39 17.98
C LYS A 24 -13.90 -38.60 17.23
N ASN A 25 -13.09 -39.20 16.36
CA ASN A 25 -13.36 -40.43 15.64
C ASN A 25 -14.59 -40.42 14.73
N GLN A 26 -14.96 -39.27 14.19
CA GLN A 26 -15.96 -39.16 13.13
C GLN A 26 -15.34 -39.43 11.76
N THR A 27 -16.13 -40.00 10.86
CA THR A 27 -15.77 -40.08 9.44
C THR A 27 -16.17 -38.80 8.72
N ILE A 28 -15.57 -38.52 7.55
CA ILE A 28 -15.94 -37.36 6.73
C ILE A 28 -17.41 -37.45 6.33
N TRP A 29 -17.94 -38.63 6.03
CA TRP A 29 -19.36 -38.87 5.74
C TRP A 29 -20.28 -38.48 6.91
N GLN A 30 -19.88 -38.81 8.14
CA GLN A 30 -20.66 -38.43 9.33
C GLN A 30 -20.67 -36.90 9.51
N ILE A 31 -19.55 -36.22 9.22
CA ILE A 31 -19.48 -34.77 9.27
C ILE A 31 -20.39 -34.14 8.20
N VAL A 32 -20.36 -34.65 6.97
CA VAL A 32 -21.23 -34.17 5.88
C VAL A 32 -22.69 -34.23 6.27
N ASN A 33 -23.14 -35.38 6.83
CA ASN A 33 -24.53 -35.59 7.23
C ASN A 33 -24.91 -34.72 8.44
N THR A 34 -24.04 -34.64 9.46
CA THR A 34 -24.32 -33.90 10.69
C THR A 34 -24.31 -32.38 10.46
N GLN A 35 -23.41 -31.89 9.62
CA GLN A 35 -23.32 -30.46 9.29
C GLN A 35 -24.19 -30.06 8.09
N LYS A 36 -24.94 -30.98 7.49
CA LYS A 36 -25.84 -30.79 6.34
C LYS A 36 -25.16 -30.10 5.17
N ILE A 37 -23.96 -30.58 4.80
CA ILE A 37 -23.21 -29.98 3.68
C ILE A 37 -23.93 -30.34 2.37
N ASP A 38 -24.26 -29.34 1.60
CA ASP A 38 -24.95 -29.49 0.31
C ASP A 38 -23.97 -30.05 -0.74
N LEU A 39 -24.14 -31.34 -1.07
CA LEU A 39 -23.36 -32.04 -2.08
C LEU A 39 -23.96 -31.94 -3.48
N SER A 40 -25.10 -31.24 -3.66
CA SER A 40 -25.63 -30.94 -5.00
C SER A 40 -24.72 -29.98 -5.76
N ARG A 41 -23.89 -29.23 -5.02
CA ARG A 41 -22.81 -28.39 -5.54
C ARG A 41 -21.50 -29.13 -5.51
N PRO A 42 -20.57 -28.84 -6.44
CA PRO A 42 -19.21 -29.38 -6.37
C PRO A 42 -18.52 -28.90 -5.09
N VAL A 43 -18.12 -29.84 -4.24
CA VAL A 43 -17.43 -29.54 -2.98
C VAL A 43 -16.15 -30.38 -2.91
N ILE A 44 -15.05 -29.74 -2.53
CA ILE A 44 -13.77 -30.41 -2.26
C ILE A 44 -13.58 -30.52 -0.75
N CYS A 45 -13.18 -31.69 -0.28
CA CYS A 45 -12.82 -31.93 1.11
C CYS A 45 -11.31 -32.03 1.25
N PHE A 46 -10.76 -31.33 2.23
CA PHE A 46 -9.35 -31.38 2.62
C PHE A 46 -9.25 -31.87 4.08
N VAL A 47 -8.30 -32.75 4.34
CA VAL A 47 -7.91 -33.15 5.69
C VAL A 47 -6.44 -32.75 5.88
N ASN A 48 -6.16 -31.88 6.85
CA ASN A 48 -4.83 -31.32 7.11
C ASN A 48 -4.18 -30.73 5.85
N GLY A 49 -4.98 -30.05 5.01
CA GLY A 49 -4.53 -29.44 3.77
C GLY A 49 -4.39 -30.40 2.57
N VAL A 50 -4.61 -31.71 2.74
CA VAL A 50 -4.56 -32.70 1.67
C VAL A 50 -5.96 -33.02 1.17
N ALA A 51 -6.19 -32.90 -0.15
CA ALA A 51 -7.49 -33.23 -0.74
C ALA A 51 -7.82 -34.72 -0.59
N LYS A 52 -9.02 -35.02 -0.13
CA LYS A 52 -9.54 -36.38 0.06
C LYS A 52 -10.62 -36.71 -0.96
N LEU A 53 -10.43 -37.78 -1.70
CA LEU A 53 -11.42 -38.25 -2.66
C LEU A 53 -12.61 -38.87 -1.92
N ARG A 54 -13.81 -38.86 -2.52
CA ARG A 54 -15.04 -39.38 -1.90
C ARG A 54 -14.94 -40.86 -1.45
N LYS A 55 -14.12 -41.68 -2.13
CA LYS A 55 -13.84 -43.05 -1.74
C LYS A 55 -13.17 -43.20 -0.35
N ASP A 56 -12.42 -42.16 0.06
CA ASP A 56 -11.66 -42.15 1.32
C ASP A 56 -12.44 -41.50 2.47
N TRP A 57 -13.69 -41.08 2.26
CA TRP A 57 -14.51 -40.38 3.25
C TRP A 57 -15.08 -41.26 4.35
N SER A 58 -14.97 -42.56 4.18
CA SER A 58 -15.38 -43.58 5.19
C SER A 58 -14.32 -43.82 6.26
N SER A 59 -13.10 -43.33 6.07
CA SER A 59 -12.00 -43.47 7.02
C SER A 59 -12.21 -42.57 8.26
N PRO A 60 -11.98 -43.09 9.50
CA PRO A 60 -12.11 -42.31 10.71
C PRO A 60 -11.00 -41.23 10.79
N LEU A 61 -11.35 -40.06 11.26
CA LEU A 61 -10.45 -38.94 11.46
C LEU A 61 -9.76 -39.03 12.83
N SER A 62 -8.50 -38.64 12.88
CA SER A 62 -7.70 -38.58 14.10
C SER A 62 -8.07 -37.40 14.98
N SER A 63 -7.75 -37.48 16.26
CA SER A 63 -7.84 -36.32 17.16
C SER A 63 -6.78 -35.28 16.77
N LYS A 64 -7.19 -34.07 16.50
CA LYS A 64 -6.44 -32.87 15.99
C LYS A 64 -6.49 -32.70 14.46
N ASP A 65 -7.14 -33.60 13.71
CA ASP A 65 -7.31 -33.37 12.29
C ASP A 65 -8.15 -32.10 12.03
N VAL A 66 -7.77 -31.34 11.00
CA VAL A 66 -8.50 -30.18 10.48
C VAL A 66 -9.17 -30.58 9.18
N VAL A 67 -10.50 -30.62 9.19
CA VAL A 67 -11.31 -30.94 8.00
C VAL A 67 -11.89 -29.68 7.43
N SER A 68 -11.62 -29.41 6.17
CA SER A 68 -12.09 -28.22 5.48
C SER A 68 -12.85 -28.60 4.22
N PHE A 69 -14.07 -28.11 4.08
CA PHE A 69 -14.87 -28.21 2.88
C PHE A 69 -14.93 -26.89 2.15
N VAL A 70 -14.76 -26.90 0.85
CA VAL A 70 -14.81 -25.72 -0.02
C VAL A 70 -15.82 -25.97 -1.13
N ALA A 71 -16.89 -25.17 -1.16
CA ALA A 71 -17.87 -25.19 -2.24
C ALA A 71 -17.29 -24.47 -3.47
N LEU A 72 -17.36 -25.12 -4.62
CA LEU A 72 -16.97 -24.51 -5.88
C LEU A 72 -18.17 -23.76 -6.49
N PRO A 73 -17.98 -22.59 -7.09
CA PRO A 73 -19.03 -21.89 -7.80
C PRO A 73 -19.46 -22.69 -9.04
N LEU A 74 -20.75 -22.82 -9.25
CA LEU A 74 -21.30 -23.34 -10.49
C LEU A 74 -21.03 -22.29 -11.59
N GLY A 75 -20.11 -22.57 -12.51
CA GLY A 75 -19.76 -21.68 -13.61
C GLY A 75 -20.95 -21.44 -14.53
N GLY A 76 -21.37 -20.19 -14.67
CA GLY A 76 -22.16 -19.74 -15.81
C GLY A 76 -21.30 -19.81 -17.07
N GLY A 77 -21.80 -20.42 -18.14
CA GLY A 77 -21.09 -20.83 -19.31
C GLY A 77 -20.34 -19.72 -20.07
N GLY A 78 -19.21 -20.09 -20.63
CA GLY A 78 -18.46 -19.35 -21.64
C GLY A 78 -16.96 -19.30 -21.36
N GLY A 79 -16.16 -20.16 -22.01
CA GLY A 79 -14.71 -20.04 -22.09
C GLY A 79 -13.94 -21.05 -21.22
N GLY A 80 -13.31 -22.00 -21.87
CA GLY A 80 -12.60 -23.14 -21.33
C GLY A 80 -11.58 -22.86 -20.21
N SER A 81 -12.03 -22.80 -19.00
CA SER A 81 -11.16 -22.85 -17.81
C SER A 81 -10.99 -24.30 -17.39
N ASN A 82 -9.75 -24.77 -17.48
CA ASN A 82 -9.38 -26.12 -17.08
C ASN A 82 -9.74 -26.37 -15.59
N PRO A 83 -10.63 -27.31 -15.26
CA PRO A 83 -11.08 -27.54 -13.88
C PRO A 83 -9.94 -27.89 -12.94
N ILE A 84 -8.82 -28.40 -13.46
CA ILE A 84 -7.60 -28.66 -12.68
C ILE A 84 -6.98 -27.36 -12.12
N LYS A 85 -7.04 -26.24 -12.86
CA LYS A 85 -6.55 -24.95 -12.34
C LYS A 85 -7.36 -24.44 -11.15
N ALA A 86 -8.69 -24.59 -11.21
CA ALA A 86 -9.57 -24.22 -10.08
C ALA A 86 -9.30 -25.07 -8.85
N VAL A 87 -9.08 -26.37 -9.02
CA VAL A 87 -8.74 -27.29 -7.91
C VAL A 87 -7.38 -26.95 -7.30
N LEU A 88 -6.37 -26.68 -8.12
CA LEU A 88 -5.04 -26.26 -7.65
C LEU A 88 -5.07 -24.93 -6.89
N THR A 89 -5.85 -23.96 -7.37
CA THR A 89 -6.02 -22.66 -6.69
C THR A 89 -6.70 -22.82 -5.33
N VAL A 90 -7.74 -23.65 -5.25
CA VAL A 90 -8.44 -23.94 -4.00
C VAL A 90 -7.57 -24.72 -3.03
N ALA A 91 -6.79 -25.71 -3.51
CA ALA A 91 -5.84 -26.44 -2.68
C ALA A 91 -4.76 -25.51 -2.08
N LEU A 92 -4.27 -24.57 -2.88
CA LEU A 92 -3.30 -23.56 -2.45
C LEU A 92 -3.91 -22.63 -1.37
N ILE A 93 -5.14 -22.16 -1.55
CA ILE A 93 -5.85 -21.31 -0.59
C ILE A 93 -6.06 -22.04 0.75
N VAL A 94 -6.45 -23.29 0.74
CA VAL A 94 -6.65 -24.08 1.97
C VAL A 94 -5.32 -24.35 2.67
N ALA A 95 -4.26 -24.64 1.94
CA ALA A 95 -2.92 -24.81 2.51
C ALA A 95 -2.41 -23.51 3.18
N THR A 96 -2.69 -22.34 2.58
CA THR A 96 -2.30 -21.03 3.15
C THR A 96 -3.05 -20.69 4.44
N VAL A 97 -4.34 -21.02 4.51
CA VAL A 97 -5.14 -20.85 5.75
C VAL A 97 -4.61 -21.74 6.87
N TYR A 98 -4.22 -22.97 6.55
CA TYR A 98 -3.66 -23.90 7.53
C TYR A 98 -2.28 -23.44 8.06
N THR A 99 -1.37 -23.07 7.18
CA THR A 99 -0.03 -22.60 7.56
C THR A 99 -0.06 -21.20 8.20
N GLY A 100 -0.95 -20.30 7.74
CA GLY A 100 -1.14 -18.98 8.29
C GLY A 100 -1.64 -18.99 9.74
N GLY A 101 -2.49 -19.95 10.09
CA GLY A 101 -2.95 -20.13 11.47
C GLY A 101 -1.85 -20.59 12.43
N ALA A 102 -0.96 -21.48 11.99
CA ALA A 102 0.15 -21.97 12.80
C ALA A 102 1.28 -20.94 12.95
N VAL A 103 1.59 -20.19 11.89
CA VAL A 103 2.61 -19.12 11.89
C VAL A 103 2.08 -17.86 12.56
N GLY A 104 0.78 -17.57 12.42
CA GLY A 104 0.13 -16.45 13.11
C GLY A 104 0.19 -16.56 14.63
N ALA A 105 0.13 -17.78 15.17
CA ALA A 105 0.29 -18.03 16.61
C ALA A 105 1.74 -17.78 17.10
N ALA A 106 2.75 -17.94 16.23
CA ALA A 106 4.15 -17.76 16.58
C ALA A 106 4.65 -16.31 16.45
N TYR A 107 4.11 -15.53 15.51
CA TYR A 107 4.62 -14.21 15.14
C TYR A 107 3.59 -13.07 15.21
N GLY A 108 2.37 -13.34 15.68
CA GLY A 108 1.27 -12.38 15.72
C GLY A 108 0.48 -12.30 14.40
N ALA A 109 -0.74 -11.78 14.49
CA ALA A 109 -1.72 -11.80 13.40
C ALA A 109 -1.27 -11.09 12.10
N VAL A 110 -0.39 -10.08 12.23
CA VAL A 110 0.15 -9.31 11.09
C VAL A 110 1.06 -10.17 10.21
N TRP A 111 1.93 -10.97 10.81
CA TRP A 111 2.90 -11.79 10.08
C TRP A 111 2.36 -13.16 9.67
N GLY A 112 1.32 -13.65 10.32
CA GLY A 112 0.61 -14.84 9.87
C GLY A 112 0.04 -14.68 8.46
N GLY A 113 -0.49 -13.49 8.15
CA GLY A 113 -0.92 -13.11 6.79
C GLY A 113 0.23 -13.07 5.79
N VAL A 114 1.39 -12.51 6.18
CA VAL A 114 2.59 -12.42 5.33
C VAL A 114 3.18 -13.79 5.04
N ALA A 115 3.30 -14.65 6.05
CA ALA A 115 3.82 -16.02 5.86
C ALA A 115 2.87 -16.90 5.02
N ALA A 116 1.55 -16.74 5.22
CA ALA A 116 0.53 -17.42 4.40
C ALA A 116 0.57 -16.92 2.95
N ALA A 117 0.72 -15.61 2.74
CA ALA A 117 0.91 -15.02 1.43
C ALA A 117 2.23 -15.48 0.80
N GLY A 118 3.32 -15.54 1.56
CA GLY A 118 4.62 -16.03 1.10
C GLY A 118 4.58 -17.46 0.60
N VAL A 119 3.87 -18.36 1.28
CA VAL A 119 3.71 -19.75 0.85
C VAL A 119 2.83 -19.89 -0.39
N SER A 120 1.77 -19.06 -0.53
CA SER A 120 0.90 -19.09 -1.71
C SER A 120 1.49 -18.37 -2.92
N MET A 121 2.32 -17.35 -2.68
CA MET A 121 2.92 -16.51 -3.72
C MET A 121 4.20 -17.10 -4.33
N ALA A 122 4.85 -18.06 -3.68
CA ALA A 122 6.11 -18.63 -4.15
C ALA A 122 6.01 -19.32 -5.53
N GLY A 123 4.80 -19.63 -6.02
CA GLY A 123 4.60 -20.19 -7.36
C GLY A 123 4.17 -19.20 -8.44
N GLY A 124 3.54 -18.07 -8.08
CA GLY A 124 2.93 -17.17 -9.06
C GLY A 124 3.48 -15.73 -9.07
N ILE A 125 3.81 -15.17 -7.90
CA ILE A 125 4.20 -13.75 -7.80
C ILE A 125 5.68 -13.53 -8.07
N LEU A 126 6.54 -14.49 -7.78
CA LEU A 126 7.98 -14.37 -8.05
C LEU A 126 8.27 -14.28 -9.56
N ILE A 127 7.47 -14.98 -10.37
CA ILE A 127 7.55 -14.87 -11.82
C ILE A 127 7.06 -13.48 -12.27
N ASN A 128 6.00 -12.96 -11.66
CA ASN A 128 5.44 -11.64 -12.00
C ASN A 128 6.31 -10.45 -11.53
N THR A 129 7.20 -10.64 -10.56
CA THR A 129 8.08 -9.57 -10.09
C THR A 129 9.27 -9.36 -11.02
N PHE A 130 9.80 -10.45 -11.62
CA PHE A 130 10.92 -10.39 -12.56
C PHE A 130 10.52 -10.61 -14.03
N ILE A 131 9.32 -11.16 -14.26
CA ILE A 131 8.78 -11.39 -15.61
C ILE A 131 7.31 -10.95 -15.58
N PRO A 132 6.97 -9.76 -16.06
CA PRO A 132 5.58 -9.36 -16.20
C PRO A 132 4.91 -10.30 -17.18
N THR A 133 4.00 -11.15 -16.72
CA THR A 133 3.13 -11.89 -17.61
C THR A 133 2.13 -10.92 -18.20
N PRO A 134 2.02 -10.83 -19.53
CA PRO A 134 0.96 -10.04 -20.15
C PRO A 134 -0.38 -10.60 -19.67
N LYS A 135 -1.12 -9.82 -18.90
CA LYS A 135 -2.51 -10.13 -18.65
C LYS A 135 -3.26 -9.81 -19.94
N PRO A 136 -3.98 -10.76 -20.54
CA PRO A 136 -4.93 -10.39 -21.58
C PRO A 136 -5.90 -9.39 -20.94
N THR A 137 -6.17 -8.30 -21.63
CA THR A 137 -7.22 -7.34 -21.29
C THR A 137 -8.56 -8.06 -21.38
N LEU A 138 -8.94 -8.77 -20.33
CA LEU A 138 -10.30 -9.25 -20.13
C LEU A 138 -11.11 -8.06 -19.62
N ASN A 139 -11.71 -7.33 -20.55
CA ASN A 139 -12.84 -6.48 -20.27
C ASN A 139 -13.87 -7.31 -19.49
N GLY A 140 -14.04 -7.04 -18.20
CA GLY A 140 -15.18 -7.52 -17.46
C GLY A 140 -14.95 -8.32 -16.18
N MET A 141 -13.73 -8.32 -15.59
CA MET A 141 -13.58 -8.79 -14.21
C MET A 141 -12.96 -7.71 -13.36
N THR A 142 -13.83 -6.90 -12.76
CA THR A 142 -13.51 -6.10 -11.59
C THR A 142 -12.98 -7.04 -10.51
N SER A 143 -11.69 -7.00 -10.28
CA SER A 143 -11.07 -7.62 -9.13
C SER A 143 -11.70 -6.98 -7.88
N SER A 144 -12.52 -7.78 -7.26
CA SER A 144 -13.08 -7.67 -5.93
C SER A 144 -12.34 -6.73 -4.97
N ALA A 145 -13.12 -5.83 -4.39
CA ALA A 145 -13.01 -5.35 -3.01
C ALA A 145 -11.70 -4.69 -2.56
N TYR A 146 -10.92 -4.10 -3.44
CA TYR A 146 -10.07 -2.99 -3.06
C TYR A 146 -10.93 -1.73 -3.08
N THR A 147 -11.11 -1.12 -1.93
CA THR A 147 -11.65 0.24 -1.86
C THR A 147 -10.74 1.07 -2.75
N GLN A 148 -11.27 1.57 -3.87
CA GLN A 148 -10.48 2.42 -4.77
C GLN A 148 -9.93 3.57 -3.94
N SER A 149 -8.62 3.83 -4.09
CA SER A 149 -8.01 4.98 -3.43
C SER A 149 -8.70 6.24 -3.91
N PRO A 150 -9.26 7.04 -3.01
CA PRO A 150 -9.89 8.30 -3.39
C PRO A 150 -8.96 9.23 -4.16
N THR A 151 -7.67 9.27 -3.78
CA THR A 151 -6.66 10.15 -4.40
C THR A 151 -6.42 9.82 -5.88
N TYR A 152 -6.51 8.56 -6.27
CA TYR A 152 -6.23 8.09 -7.63
C TYR A 152 -7.51 7.82 -8.45
N SER A 153 -8.70 8.13 -7.92
CA SER A 153 -9.97 8.00 -8.63
C SER A 153 -10.34 9.31 -9.33
N LEU A 154 -10.89 9.21 -10.53
CA LEU A 154 -11.36 10.38 -11.29
C LEU A 154 -12.53 11.13 -10.63
N GLN A 155 -13.20 10.52 -9.65
CA GLN A 155 -14.40 11.09 -8.99
C GLN A 155 -14.12 11.72 -7.63
N ALA A 156 -12.90 11.61 -7.09
CA ALA A 156 -12.63 11.91 -5.70
C ALA A 156 -11.62 13.03 -5.45
N GLN A 157 -11.38 13.88 -6.42
CA GLN A 157 -10.61 15.11 -6.20
C GLN A 157 -11.53 16.16 -5.55
N GLY A 158 -11.60 16.15 -4.22
CA GLY A 158 -12.41 17.09 -3.45
C GLY A 158 -12.11 17.03 -1.97
N ASN A 159 -12.44 18.11 -1.26
CA ASN A 159 -12.37 18.13 0.20
C ASN A 159 -13.67 17.52 0.74
N GLU A 160 -13.58 16.37 1.35
CA GLU A 160 -14.72 15.61 1.87
C GLU A 160 -14.53 15.26 3.34
N ALA A 161 -15.63 15.02 4.05
CA ALA A 161 -15.60 14.46 5.40
C ALA A 161 -15.71 12.94 5.32
N ARG A 162 -14.59 12.23 5.49
CA ARG A 162 -14.53 10.76 5.36
C ARG A 162 -14.52 10.07 6.70
N LEU A 163 -15.63 10.13 7.42
CA LEU A 163 -15.76 9.49 8.72
C LEU A 163 -15.57 7.96 8.64
N GLY A 164 -14.73 7.43 9.54
CA GLY A 164 -14.45 5.99 9.62
C GLY A 164 -13.46 5.45 8.56
N ASN A 165 -12.96 6.28 7.67
CA ASN A 165 -11.91 5.94 6.74
C ASN A 165 -10.51 6.12 7.38
N PRO A 166 -9.48 5.44 6.88
CA PRO A 166 -8.11 5.65 7.35
C PRO A 166 -7.64 7.09 7.10
N ILE A 167 -6.92 7.66 8.07
CA ILE A 167 -6.18 8.90 7.85
C ILE A 167 -5.09 8.63 6.80
N PRO A 168 -4.98 9.46 5.75
CA PRO A 168 -3.99 9.25 4.71
C PRO A 168 -2.55 9.25 5.23
N VAL A 169 -1.74 8.33 4.71
CA VAL A 169 -0.28 8.33 4.89
C VAL A 169 0.34 8.64 3.54
N ILE A 170 1.02 9.77 3.45
CA ILE A 170 1.65 10.23 2.22
C ILE A 170 3.15 10.01 2.34
N TYR A 171 3.75 9.39 1.36
CA TYR A 171 5.21 9.26 1.23
C TYR A 171 5.71 10.08 0.05
N GLY A 172 6.91 10.64 0.21
CA GLY A 172 7.51 11.51 -0.78
C GLY A 172 6.74 12.81 -0.98
N ARG A 173 6.73 13.34 -2.21
CA ARG A 173 6.12 14.60 -2.61
C ARG A 173 4.89 14.35 -3.46
N HIS A 174 3.72 14.85 -3.03
CA HIS A 174 2.46 14.62 -3.72
C HIS A 174 1.51 15.82 -3.62
N LEU A 175 0.69 16.02 -4.67
CA LEU A 175 -0.47 16.90 -4.62
C LEU A 175 -1.62 16.16 -3.94
N ILE A 176 -2.24 16.80 -2.95
CA ILE A 176 -3.38 16.26 -2.23
C ILE A 176 -4.53 17.25 -2.15
N TYR A 177 -5.73 16.72 -1.98
CA TYR A 177 -6.94 17.44 -1.60
C TYR A 177 -7.30 16.98 -0.17
N PRO A 178 -6.86 17.72 0.87
CA PRO A 178 -7.00 17.26 2.25
C PRO A 178 -8.47 17.20 2.67
N ASP A 179 -8.82 16.16 3.42
CA ASP A 179 -10.18 15.94 3.92
C ASP A 179 -10.52 16.91 5.04
N PHE A 180 -11.80 17.17 5.29
CA PHE A 180 -12.23 17.93 6.45
C PHE A 180 -11.98 17.16 7.75
N ALA A 181 -11.28 17.79 8.69
CA ALA A 181 -11.03 17.27 10.04
C ALA A 181 -12.13 17.68 11.03
N SER A 182 -12.84 18.78 10.77
CA SER A 182 -14.02 19.22 11.50
C SER A 182 -15.08 19.74 10.55
N GLN A 183 -16.31 19.90 11.05
CA GLN A 183 -17.39 20.49 10.25
C GLN A 183 -17.06 21.95 9.92
N PRO A 184 -17.01 22.36 8.64
CA PRO A 184 -16.87 23.76 8.26
C PRO A 184 -18.04 24.59 8.78
N TYR A 185 -17.75 25.80 9.24
CA TYR A 185 -18.75 26.74 9.68
C TYR A 185 -18.46 28.16 9.17
N TYR A 186 -19.42 29.07 9.28
CA TYR A 186 -19.26 30.45 8.87
C TYR A 186 -19.73 31.43 9.94
N ARG A 187 -19.21 32.64 9.90
CA ARG A 187 -19.60 33.78 10.72
C ARG A 187 -19.74 35.03 9.86
N TYR A 188 -20.55 35.96 10.29
CA TYR A 188 -20.62 37.29 9.67
C TYR A 188 -19.94 38.34 10.55
N ILE A 189 -18.94 39.01 10.02
CA ILE A 189 -18.18 40.11 10.66
C ILE A 189 -18.28 41.30 9.72
N ASP A 190 -18.79 42.44 10.22
CA ASP A 190 -18.97 43.68 9.43
C ASP A 190 -19.73 43.44 8.11
N ASN A 191 -20.80 42.65 8.17
CA ASN A 191 -21.64 42.28 7.03
C ASN A 191 -20.97 41.40 5.99
N GLU A 192 -19.80 40.84 6.27
CA GLU A 192 -19.07 39.93 5.38
C GLU A 192 -19.02 38.53 5.96
N GLN A 193 -19.12 37.54 5.10
CA GLN A 193 -19.08 36.14 5.49
C GLN A 193 -17.64 35.64 5.56
N TYR A 194 -17.29 35.03 6.67
CA TYR A 194 -16.03 34.29 6.85
C TYR A 194 -16.32 32.83 7.04
N VAL A 195 -15.63 31.98 6.27
CA VAL A 195 -15.74 30.51 6.32
C VAL A 195 -14.51 29.95 7.01
N TYR A 196 -14.72 29.07 7.97
CA TYR A 196 -13.71 28.43 8.81
C TYR A 196 -13.63 26.96 8.43
N GLN A 197 -12.46 26.49 8.08
CA GLN A 197 -12.24 25.12 7.64
C GLN A 197 -10.99 24.53 8.28
N LEU A 198 -11.10 23.34 8.83
CA LEU A 198 -9.98 22.55 9.30
C LEU A 198 -9.84 21.32 8.43
N HIS A 199 -8.67 21.15 7.83
CA HIS A 199 -8.37 20.05 6.94
C HIS A 199 -7.31 19.11 7.53
N CYS A 200 -7.45 17.80 7.27
CA CYS A 200 -6.48 16.78 7.62
C CYS A 200 -5.57 16.51 6.42
N ILE A 201 -4.30 16.89 6.51
CA ILE A 201 -3.29 16.57 5.50
C ILE A 201 -2.97 15.08 5.54
N GLY A 202 -2.65 14.54 6.73
CA GLY A 202 -2.34 13.15 6.87
C GLY A 202 -1.55 12.81 8.12
N GLN A 203 -1.29 11.52 8.30
CA GLN A 203 -0.57 10.95 9.43
C GLN A 203 0.91 11.35 9.39
N GLY A 204 1.42 11.93 10.48
CA GLY A 204 2.81 12.35 10.66
C GLY A 204 3.09 13.80 10.22
N GLU A 205 4.37 14.17 10.10
CA GLU A 205 4.81 15.51 9.78
C GLU A 205 5.12 15.67 8.30
N TYR A 206 4.68 16.81 7.75
CA TYR A 206 4.88 17.15 6.35
C TYR A 206 5.49 18.56 6.22
N ASP A 207 6.30 18.73 5.17
CA ASP A 207 6.60 20.03 4.61
C ASP A 207 5.49 20.38 3.63
N VAL A 208 4.80 21.52 3.84
CA VAL A 208 3.61 21.90 3.06
C VAL A 208 3.98 23.03 2.13
N GLU A 209 3.92 22.75 0.85
CA GLU A 209 4.22 23.69 -0.22
C GLU A 209 2.94 24.08 -0.98
N GLN A 210 2.94 25.26 -1.58
CA GLN A 210 1.95 25.66 -2.60
C GLN A 210 0.48 25.32 -2.23
N ILE A 211 0.03 25.81 -1.07
CA ILE A 211 -1.40 25.74 -0.74
C ILE A 211 -2.16 26.56 -1.80
N ARG A 212 -3.20 25.95 -2.39
CA ARG A 212 -3.95 26.55 -3.50
C ARG A 212 -5.46 26.36 -3.30
N ILE A 213 -6.23 27.25 -3.91
CA ILE A 213 -7.64 27.04 -4.19
C ILE A 213 -7.75 26.78 -5.69
N GLU A 214 -8.15 25.54 -6.06
CA GLU A 214 -8.03 25.04 -7.43
C GLU A 214 -6.59 25.15 -7.93
N ASP A 215 -6.31 25.97 -8.94
CA ASP A 215 -4.98 26.18 -9.49
C ASP A 215 -4.32 27.50 -9.01
N THR A 216 -5.01 28.29 -8.18
CA THR A 216 -4.52 29.61 -7.74
C THR A 216 -3.85 29.50 -6.37
N PRO A 217 -2.59 29.93 -6.22
CA PRO A 217 -1.90 29.96 -4.93
C PRO A 217 -2.67 30.80 -3.90
N ILE A 218 -2.72 30.33 -2.66
CA ILE A 218 -3.44 31.00 -1.57
C ILE A 218 -2.87 32.40 -1.30
N SER A 219 -1.58 32.61 -1.55
CA SER A 219 -0.91 33.91 -1.43
C SER A 219 -1.40 34.97 -2.41
N SER A 220 -2.18 34.59 -3.42
CA SER A 220 -2.82 35.52 -4.36
C SER A 220 -4.13 36.12 -3.84
N PHE A 221 -4.56 35.69 -2.66
CA PHE A 221 -5.77 36.15 -1.99
C PHE A 221 -5.40 36.85 -0.68
N GLU A 222 -5.70 38.16 -0.59
CA GLU A 222 -5.51 38.93 0.66
C GLU A 222 -6.53 38.54 1.74
N GLU A 223 -7.62 37.93 1.31
CA GLU A 223 -8.78 37.56 2.14
C GLU A 223 -8.67 36.20 2.82
N ILE A 224 -7.53 35.52 2.68
CA ILE A 224 -7.34 34.17 3.25
C ILE A 224 -6.23 34.20 4.29
N THR A 225 -6.53 33.63 5.44
CA THR A 225 -5.54 33.35 6.50
C THR A 225 -5.45 31.85 6.71
N CYS A 226 -4.24 31.32 6.85
CA CYS A 226 -4.04 29.91 7.10
C CYS A 226 -2.98 29.64 8.16
N GLN A 227 -3.10 28.48 8.81
CA GLN A 227 -2.13 27.96 9.76
C GLN A 227 -1.90 26.47 9.46
N ILE A 228 -0.62 26.08 9.33
CA ILE A 228 -0.22 24.67 9.31
C ILE A 228 0.00 24.25 10.77
N ILE A 229 -0.71 23.23 11.21
CA ILE A 229 -0.66 22.68 12.56
C ILE A 229 0.13 21.37 12.47
N ARG A 230 1.31 21.34 13.10
CA ARG A 230 2.17 20.16 13.11
C ARG A 230 1.67 19.11 14.10
N PRO A 231 2.16 17.86 14.02
CA PRO A 231 1.83 16.83 15.00
C PRO A 231 1.99 17.30 16.43
N ASN A 232 0.98 17.03 17.26
CA ASN A 232 0.86 17.42 18.66
C ASN A 232 0.81 18.94 18.94
N GLU A 233 0.67 19.77 17.91
CA GLU A 233 0.35 21.20 18.06
C GLU A 233 -1.17 21.40 18.10
N LYS A 234 -1.60 22.52 18.68
CA LYS A 234 -3.01 22.93 18.74
C LYS A 234 -3.33 23.97 17.68
N ASN A 235 -4.56 23.95 17.19
CA ASN A 235 -5.08 25.05 16.38
C ASN A 235 -5.18 26.31 17.25
N THR A 236 -4.61 27.42 16.79
CA THR A 236 -4.66 28.73 17.45
C THR A 236 -5.37 29.78 16.61
N LEU A 237 -5.78 29.40 15.39
CA LEU A 237 -6.38 30.33 14.45
C LEU A 237 -7.87 30.55 14.73
N PHE A 238 -8.59 29.49 15.11
CA PHE A 238 -10.02 29.52 15.46
C PHE A 238 -10.44 28.28 16.26
N ASP A 239 -11.64 28.35 16.85
CA ASP A 239 -12.25 27.20 17.54
C ASP A 239 -12.79 26.22 16.50
N GLU A 240 -12.30 24.97 16.47
CA GLU A 240 -12.68 23.97 15.48
C GLU A 240 -13.88 23.11 15.86
N ASP A 241 -14.25 23.06 17.14
CA ASP A 241 -15.32 22.22 17.65
C ASP A 241 -16.67 22.94 17.68
N VAL A 242 -17.12 23.33 16.49
CA VAL A 242 -18.37 24.06 16.31
C VAL A 242 -19.39 23.18 15.62
N ILE A 243 -20.53 22.97 16.28
CA ILE A 243 -21.67 22.29 15.71
C ILE A 243 -22.72 23.29 15.25
N THR A 244 -23.20 23.13 14.04
CA THR A 244 -24.30 23.92 13.49
C THR A 244 -25.59 23.11 13.51
N SER A 245 -26.66 23.66 14.13
CA SER A 245 -27.99 23.04 14.09
C SER A 245 -28.58 23.19 12.69
N ALA A 246 -28.80 22.07 12.00
CA ALA A 246 -29.31 22.04 10.63
C ALA A 246 -30.79 22.46 10.55
N GLU A 247 -31.54 22.38 11.65
CA GLU A 247 -32.97 22.63 11.71
C GLU A 247 -33.33 24.13 11.66
N VAL A 248 -32.37 24.99 11.98
CA VAL A 248 -32.56 26.46 12.06
C VAL A 248 -32.67 27.11 10.68
N ALA A 249 -32.13 26.51 9.65
CA ALA A 249 -31.83 27.12 8.35
C ALA A 249 -32.99 27.97 7.73
N GLY A 250 -32.80 29.30 7.74
CA GLY A 250 -33.55 30.25 6.93
C GLY A 250 -35.01 30.53 7.38
N GLN A 251 -35.37 30.17 8.61
CA GLN A 251 -36.74 30.43 9.12
C GLN A 251 -36.97 31.92 9.41
N GLU A 252 -38.12 32.44 9.02
CA GLU A 252 -38.50 33.81 9.33
C GLU A 252 -38.98 33.92 10.78
N LEU A 253 -38.49 34.93 11.51
CA LEU A 253 -38.99 35.24 12.85
C LEU A 253 -40.23 36.12 12.78
N LEU A 254 -41.31 35.65 13.43
CA LEU A 254 -42.58 36.34 13.50
C LEU A 254 -42.90 36.75 14.97
N LYS A 255 -43.67 37.82 15.13
CA LYS A 255 -44.07 38.30 16.47
C LYS A 255 -45.02 37.34 17.14
N ASN A 256 -44.82 37.09 18.39
CA ASN A 256 -45.62 36.18 19.21
C ASN A 256 -45.58 34.70 18.78
N GLU A 257 -44.72 34.36 17.83
CA GLU A 257 -44.48 32.98 17.40
C GLU A 257 -43.01 32.63 17.70
N TYR A 258 -42.78 31.51 18.39
CA TYR A 258 -41.43 31.01 18.62
C TYR A 258 -41.00 30.07 17.49
N CYS A 259 -39.88 30.39 16.88
CA CYS A 259 -39.16 29.51 16.00
C CYS A 259 -38.28 28.59 16.84
N GLY A 260 -38.42 27.29 16.72
CA GLY A 260 -37.83 26.29 17.60
C GLY A 260 -38.84 25.66 18.60
N PRO A 261 -38.41 24.85 19.57
CA PRO A 261 -37.02 24.70 20.05
C PRO A 261 -36.17 23.81 19.11
N PHE A 262 -34.86 24.11 19.01
CA PHE A 262 -33.89 23.33 18.27
C PHE A 262 -32.74 22.94 19.19
N VAL A 263 -32.32 21.68 19.14
CA VAL A 263 -31.17 21.18 19.89
C VAL A 263 -29.88 21.72 19.29
N LEU A 264 -29.00 22.28 20.12
CA LEU A 264 -27.75 22.89 19.69
C LEU A 264 -26.58 21.90 19.61
N ASN A 265 -26.51 20.97 20.55
CA ASN A 265 -25.40 20.03 20.63
C ASN A 265 -25.86 18.61 20.94
N PRO A 266 -25.17 17.59 20.40
CA PRO A 266 -25.50 16.18 20.62
C PRO A 266 -25.47 15.77 22.08
N ALA A 267 -26.08 14.63 22.40
CA ALA A 267 -25.93 13.95 23.68
C ALA A 267 -24.46 13.73 24.03
N GLU A 268 -24.14 13.70 25.31
CA GLU A 268 -22.77 13.51 25.84
C GLU A 268 -21.78 14.62 25.46
N THR A 269 -22.25 15.78 24.98
CA THR A 269 -21.41 16.94 24.69
C THR A 269 -21.84 18.16 25.54
N LEU A 270 -20.88 19.02 25.82
CA LEU A 270 -21.12 20.28 26.56
C LEU A 270 -20.64 21.45 25.71
N ILE A 271 -21.42 22.51 25.60
CA ILE A 271 -21.04 23.77 24.98
C ILE A 271 -20.90 24.87 26.01
N SER A 272 -20.01 25.83 25.77
CA SER A 272 -19.80 27.02 26.63
C SER A 272 -20.11 28.33 25.91
N LYS A 273 -20.35 28.27 24.62
CA LYS A 273 -20.60 29.44 23.77
C LYS A 273 -21.64 29.09 22.70
N ILE A 274 -22.56 30.01 22.45
CA ILE A 274 -23.59 29.90 21.43
C ILE A 274 -23.46 31.05 20.45
N GLU A 275 -23.53 30.76 19.16
CA GLU A 275 -23.63 31.78 18.12
C GLU A 275 -24.94 31.66 17.34
N VAL A 276 -25.50 32.81 17.00
CA VAL A 276 -26.74 32.92 16.24
C VAL A 276 -26.50 33.83 15.04
N ASP A 277 -26.75 33.34 13.84
CA ASP A 277 -26.69 34.14 12.63
C ASP A 277 -28.08 34.57 12.19
N VAL A 278 -28.23 35.87 11.94
CA VAL A 278 -29.46 36.44 11.39
C VAL A 278 -29.18 37.16 10.09
N ALA A 279 -30.17 37.09 9.17
CA ALA A 279 -30.10 37.70 7.86
C ALA A 279 -31.30 38.58 7.60
N PHE A 280 -31.05 39.77 7.14
CA PHE A 280 -32.04 40.73 6.62
C PHE A 280 -31.84 40.84 5.11
N GLN A 281 -32.27 39.83 4.38
CA GLN A 281 -31.97 39.67 2.93
C GLN A 281 -32.47 40.83 2.07
N ARG A 282 -33.55 41.45 2.46
CA ARG A 282 -34.13 42.61 1.78
C ARG A 282 -33.71 43.95 2.40
N GLY A 283 -32.71 43.94 3.28
CA GLY A 283 -32.30 45.11 4.07
C GLY A 283 -33.32 45.50 5.17
N CYS A 284 -33.14 46.71 5.72
CA CYS A 284 -33.95 47.26 6.77
C CYS A 284 -34.30 48.74 6.41
N TYR A 285 -35.48 49.03 5.89
CA TYR A 285 -35.86 50.33 5.39
C TYR A 285 -37.37 50.46 5.12
N TYR A 286 -37.79 51.72 4.87
CA TYR A 286 -39.07 52.03 4.23
C TYR A 286 -38.79 53.01 3.05
N ALA A 287 -39.26 52.65 1.85
CA ALA A 287 -39.10 53.52 0.66
C ALA A 287 -40.17 54.59 0.63
N ASN A 288 -39.76 55.85 0.68
CA ASN A 288 -40.62 57.03 0.68
C ASN A 288 -41.08 57.39 -0.73
N ASP A 289 -42.16 58.16 -0.86
CA ASP A 289 -42.68 58.64 -2.15
C ASP A 289 -41.70 59.55 -2.90
N SER A 290 -40.75 60.18 -2.20
CA SER A 290 -39.69 61.01 -2.75
C SER A 290 -38.48 60.21 -3.27
N GLY A 291 -38.51 58.88 -3.23
CA GLY A 291 -37.42 58.00 -3.65
C GLY A 291 -36.32 57.79 -2.60
N GLY A 292 -36.43 58.40 -1.41
CA GLY A 292 -35.48 58.21 -0.32
C GLY A 292 -35.86 56.97 0.56
N LEU A 293 -34.91 56.53 1.38
CA LEU A 293 -35.11 55.47 2.35
C LEU A 293 -35.22 56.05 3.76
N SER A 294 -36.23 55.65 4.52
CA SER A 294 -36.34 55.90 5.97
C SER A 294 -35.93 54.68 6.76
N SER A 295 -35.36 54.89 7.93
CA SER A 295 -34.93 53.83 8.80
C SER A 295 -36.12 53.04 9.34
N LYS A 296 -35.92 51.74 9.50
CA LYS A 296 -36.78 50.81 10.19
C LYS A 296 -36.02 50.15 11.34
N THR A 297 -36.75 49.77 12.39
CA THR A 297 -36.17 49.04 13.52
C THR A 297 -36.80 47.67 13.56
N ILE A 298 -35.97 46.66 13.70
CA ILE A 298 -36.40 45.27 13.92
C ILE A 298 -35.83 44.83 15.25
N GLN A 299 -36.63 44.21 16.11
CA GLN A 299 -36.26 43.71 17.42
C GLN A 299 -36.61 42.24 17.56
N TRP A 300 -35.73 41.45 18.13
CA TRP A 300 -35.96 40.02 18.34
C TRP A 300 -35.31 39.58 19.66
N LYS A 301 -35.73 38.42 20.13
CA LYS A 301 -35.28 37.82 21.36
C LYS A 301 -34.86 36.38 21.10
N ILE A 302 -33.75 35.99 21.70
CA ILE A 302 -33.21 34.64 21.67
C ILE A 302 -33.29 34.08 23.08
N GLU A 303 -33.83 32.90 23.25
CA GLU A 303 -33.98 32.19 24.54
C GLU A 303 -33.40 30.79 24.42
N VAL A 304 -32.79 30.32 25.50
CA VAL A 304 -32.25 28.98 25.63
C VAL A 304 -32.71 28.34 26.96
N ARG A 305 -32.70 27.02 26.97
CA ARG A 305 -32.78 26.26 28.23
C ARG A 305 -31.87 25.05 28.19
N SER A 306 -31.41 24.62 29.35
CA SER A 306 -30.62 23.42 29.48
C SER A 306 -31.48 22.17 29.34
N ILE A 307 -30.93 21.12 28.72
CA ILE A 307 -31.56 19.82 28.53
C ILE A 307 -30.61 18.69 28.94
N ASP A 308 -31.16 17.53 29.26
CA ASP A 308 -30.38 16.31 29.49
C ASP A 308 -30.05 15.55 28.18
N ASP A 309 -29.36 14.43 28.30
CA ASP A 309 -28.98 13.62 27.11
C ASP A 309 -30.16 12.91 26.42
N ASN A 310 -31.36 12.96 27.01
CA ASN A 310 -32.61 12.45 26.40
C ASN A 310 -33.51 13.58 25.88
N ASP A 311 -32.96 14.79 25.67
CA ASP A 311 -33.67 16.01 25.25
C ASP A 311 -34.74 16.51 26.27
N ALA A 312 -34.71 16.02 27.51
CA ALA A 312 -35.64 16.48 28.54
C ALA A 312 -35.16 17.78 29.17
N PRO A 313 -36.06 18.77 29.41
CA PRO A 313 -35.70 20.04 30.02
C PRO A 313 -35.17 19.89 31.44
N LEU A 314 -34.04 20.51 31.71
CA LEU A 314 -33.44 20.60 33.05
C LEU A 314 -33.74 21.93 33.75
N GLY A 315 -34.27 22.93 33.03
CA GLY A 315 -34.55 24.25 33.57
C GLY A 315 -35.62 25.00 32.77
N GLU A 316 -35.89 26.22 33.22
CA GLU A 316 -36.82 27.12 32.52
C GLU A 316 -36.11 27.87 31.40
N TRP A 317 -36.90 28.38 30.44
CA TRP A 317 -36.39 29.23 29.38
C TRP A 317 -35.88 30.56 29.98
N TYR A 318 -34.66 30.95 29.60
CA TYR A 318 -34.12 32.28 29.94
C TYR A 318 -33.65 32.99 28.68
N THR A 319 -33.77 34.33 28.70
CA THR A 319 -33.34 35.17 27.59
C THR A 319 -31.83 35.22 27.53
N LEU A 320 -31.28 34.79 26.41
CA LEU A 320 -29.85 34.85 26.11
C LEU A 320 -29.47 36.25 25.63
N GLY A 321 -30.29 36.81 24.74
CA GLY A 321 -30.13 38.17 24.21
C GLY A 321 -31.43 38.76 23.70
N THR A 322 -31.53 40.08 23.79
CA THR A 322 -32.54 40.90 23.11
C THR A 322 -31.82 41.87 22.22
N GLU A 323 -31.97 41.68 20.91
CA GLU A 323 -31.20 42.37 19.88
C GLU A 323 -32.09 43.30 19.08
N SER A 324 -31.47 44.33 18.52
CA SER A 324 -32.17 45.25 17.59
C SER A 324 -31.23 45.78 16.55
N ILE A 325 -31.83 46.08 15.36
CA ILE A 325 -31.14 46.75 14.27
C ILE A 325 -32.02 47.90 13.80
N THR A 326 -31.40 49.03 13.50
CA THR A 326 -32.07 50.22 12.92
C THR A 326 -31.23 50.71 11.76
N GLU A 327 -31.78 50.54 10.54
CA GLU A 327 -31.06 50.89 9.32
C GLU A 327 -32.01 51.51 8.29
N ALA A 328 -31.41 52.18 7.27
CA ALA A 328 -32.11 52.75 6.12
C ALA A 328 -31.45 52.26 4.81
N THR A 329 -31.32 50.96 4.66
CA THR A 329 -30.65 50.37 3.48
C THR A 329 -31.47 49.22 2.90
N HIS A 330 -31.46 49.10 1.58
CA HIS A 330 -32.07 47.99 0.82
C HIS A 330 -31.03 46.85 0.61
N ASN A 331 -29.77 47.05 0.96
CA ASN A 331 -28.76 46.04 0.86
C ASN A 331 -28.99 44.98 1.95
N GLY A 332 -28.71 43.73 1.65
CA GLY A 332 -28.75 42.65 2.63
C GLY A 332 -27.81 42.91 3.81
N ILE A 333 -28.29 42.62 5.01
CA ILE A 333 -27.51 42.74 6.24
C ILE A 333 -27.44 41.37 6.86
N TYR A 334 -26.23 40.99 7.28
CA TYR A 334 -25.94 39.70 7.91
C TYR A 334 -25.14 39.91 9.17
N LYS A 335 -25.57 39.31 10.27
CA LYS A 335 -24.90 39.46 11.58
C LYS A 335 -24.82 38.16 12.33
N THR A 336 -23.70 37.96 13.04
CA THR A 336 -23.50 36.88 14.00
C THR A 336 -23.48 37.48 15.42
N TYR A 337 -24.29 36.95 16.30
CA TYR A 337 -24.33 37.27 17.73
C TYR A 337 -23.76 36.14 18.54
N THR A 338 -22.89 36.44 19.48
CA THR A 338 -22.15 35.47 20.31
C THR A 338 -22.52 35.65 21.79
N TYR A 339 -22.80 34.54 22.45
CA TYR A 339 -23.21 34.49 23.84
C TYR A 339 -22.44 33.42 24.60
N ASP A 340 -21.89 33.77 25.74
CA ASP A 340 -21.30 32.79 26.66
C ASP A 340 -22.38 32.18 27.55
N VAL A 341 -22.32 30.87 27.74
CA VAL A 341 -23.27 30.10 28.56
C VAL A 341 -22.50 29.18 29.52
N PRO A 342 -23.09 28.84 30.69
CA PRO A 342 -22.52 27.79 31.53
C PRO A 342 -22.35 26.49 30.72
N ALA A 343 -21.33 25.70 31.08
CA ALA A 343 -21.11 24.41 30.42
C ALA A 343 -22.38 23.53 30.53
N GLY A 344 -22.93 23.15 29.34
CA GLY A 344 -24.18 22.41 29.32
C GLY A 344 -24.60 21.95 27.92
N ARG A 345 -25.70 21.22 27.90
CA ARG A 345 -26.43 20.88 26.69
C ARG A 345 -27.68 21.75 26.59
N TYR A 346 -27.93 22.31 25.42
CA TYR A 346 -28.96 23.35 25.26
C TYR A 346 -29.85 23.09 24.06
N GLU A 347 -31.10 23.56 24.21
CA GLU A 347 -32.00 23.87 23.10
C GLU A 347 -32.26 25.40 23.06
N ILE A 348 -32.54 25.89 21.84
CA ILE A 348 -32.66 27.32 21.55
C ILE A 348 -33.96 27.61 20.81
N ARG A 349 -34.51 28.76 21.05
CA ARG A 349 -35.65 29.34 20.30
C ARG A 349 -35.52 30.83 20.15
N ALA A 350 -36.15 31.39 19.13
CA ALA A 350 -36.16 32.83 18.90
C ALA A 350 -37.52 33.34 18.47
N THR A 351 -37.79 34.59 18.76
CA THR A 351 -39.04 35.27 18.37
C THR A 351 -38.78 36.75 18.08
N ARG A 352 -39.58 37.31 17.16
CA ARG A 352 -39.59 38.73 16.89
C ARG A 352 -40.43 39.46 17.92
N LEU A 353 -40.03 40.71 18.28
CA LEU A 353 -40.71 41.52 19.30
C LEU A 353 -41.59 42.63 18.71
N ASP A 354 -41.20 43.21 17.55
CA ASP A 354 -41.94 44.27 16.88
C ASP A 354 -42.87 43.69 15.79
N ASP A 355 -43.83 44.53 15.32
CA ASP A 355 -44.73 44.16 14.25
C ASP A 355 -44.05 44.24 12.90
N LYS A 356 -44.16 43.16 12.09
CA LYS A 356 -43.67 43.15 10.72
C LYS A 356 -44.42 44.16 9.87
N ASP A 357 -43.71 45.08 9.21
CA ASP A 357 -44.29 45.92 8.16
C ASP A 357 -44.46 45.07 6.88
N THR A 358 -45.70 44.88 6.48
CA THR A 358 -46.07 44.07 5.31
C THR A 358 -46.16 44.87 4.02
N SER A 359 -45.86 46.15 4.06
CA SER A 359 -45.83 47.03 2.87
C SER A 359 -44.80 46.53 1.86
N SER A 360 -45.14 46.52 0.59
CA SER A 360 -44.19 46.21 -0.49
C SER A 360 -43.02 47.20 -0.58
N ARG A 361 -43.14 48.39 0.07
CA ARG A 361 -42.13 49.39 0.18
C ARG A 361 -41.15 49.19 1.34
N ALA A 362 -41.42 48.21 2.22
CA ALA A 362 -40.59 47.98 3.38
C ALA A 362 -39.65 46.76 3.18
N GLY A 363 -38.38 46.94 3.49
CA GLY A 363 -37.47 45.89 3.86
C GLY A 363 -37.54 45.73 5.37
N HIS A 364 -38.30 44.71 5.86
CA HIS A 364 -38.55 44.56 7.29
C HIS A 364 -38.73 43.09 7.68
N GLU A 365 -37.91 42.23 7.06
CA GLU A 365 -37.91 40.79 7.28
C GLU A 365 -36.63 40.35 7.97
N ILE A 366 -36.74 39.52 8.99
CA ILE A 366 -35.63 38.91 9.68
C ILE A 366 -35.72 37.37 9.54
N ARG A 367 -34.63 36.77 9.11
CA ARG A 367 -34.48 35.32 9.02
C ARG A 367 -33.38 34.81 9.95
N TRP A 368 -33.66 33.74 10.62
CA TRP A 368 -32.70 33.02 11.41
C TRP A 368 -31.92 32.07 10.53
N SER A 369 -30.65 32.39 10.25
CA SER A 369 -29.85 31.68 9.27
C SER A 369 -29.14 30.44 9.83
N SER A 370 -28.62 30.53 11.07
CA SER A 370 -27.99 29.39 11.74
C SER A 370 -27.93 29.59 13.26
N ALA A 371 -27.77 28.46 13.97
CA ALA A 371 -27.38 28.45 15.38
C ALA A 371 -26.23 27.48 15.55
N LYS A 372 -25.22 27.87 16.31
CA LYS A 372 -23.99 27.13 16.52
C LYS A 372 -23.70 26.97 17.99
N GLY A 373 -23.24 25.79 18.39
CA GLY A 373 -22.71 25.48 19.71
C GLY A 373 -21.23 25.20 19.65
N TYR A 374 -20.47 25.84 20.52
CA TYR A 374 -19.02 25.61 20.66
C TYR A 374 -18.78 24.57 21.74
N ILE A 375 -18.35 23.38 21.30
CA ILE A 375 -18.14 22.24 22.20
C ILE A 375 -16.86 22.47 23.02
N ILE A 376 -16.98 22.21 24.32
CA ILE A 376 -15.82 22.14 25.21
C ILE A 376 -15.13 20.81 24.96
N SER A 377 -14.01 20.83 24.26
CA SER A 377 -13.19 19.64 24.05
C SER A 377 -11.71 19.97 24.19
N GLU A 378 -10.96 19.02 24.72
CA GLU A 378 -9.49 19.03 24.66
C GLU A 378 -9.06 18.09 23.55
N LYS A 379 -9.27 18.48 22.31
CA LYS A 379 -8.85 17.64 21.18
C LYS A 379 -7.34 17.62 21.09
N ASP A 380 -6.82 16.39 21.05
CA ASP A 380 -5.48 16.06 20.63
C ASP A 380 -5.60 15.21 19.35
N TYR A 381 -5.18 15.78 18.24
CA TYR A 381 -5.14 15.07 16.96
C TYR A 381 -3.95 14.12 16.86
N GLY A 382 -3.06 14.12 17.85
CA GLY A 382 -1.89 13.26 17.91
C GLY A 382 -0.90 13.52 16.78
N ASN A 383 -0.39 12.44 16.21
CA ASN A 383 0.64 12.51 15.17
C ASN A 383 0.05 12.76 13.77
N VAL A 384 -0.69 13.87 13.61
CA VAL A 384 -1.34 14.28 12.35
C VAL A 384 -0.99 15.71 12.02
N THR A 385 -0.76 16.03 10.75
CA THR A 385 -0.62 17.40 10.27
C THR A 385 -1.95 17.91 9.75
N LEU A 386 -2.37 19.09 10.22
CA LEU A 386 -3.61 19.75 9.82
C LEU A 386 -3.33 21.08 9.12
N LEU A 387 -4.34 21.56 8.40
CA LEU A 387 -4.35 22.87 7.75
C LEU A 387 -5.64 23.60 8.16
N ALA A 388 -5.50 24.66 8.95
CA ALA A 388 -6.60 25.54 9.31
C ALA A 388 -6.65 26.73 8.32
N ILE A 389 -7.86 27.05 7.84
CA ILE A 389 -8.06 28.13 6.86
C ILE A 389 -9.28 28.95 7.27
N ILE A 390 -9.12 30.28 7.22
CA ILE A 390 -10.22 31.26 7.28
C ILE A 390 -10.29 31.93 5.90
N MET A 391 -11.45 31.91 5.28
CA MET A 391 -11.70 32.55 3.99
C MET A 391 -12.80 33.59 4.12
N LYS A 392 -12.53 34.84 3.75
CA LYS A 392 -13.52 35.89 3.62
C LYS A 392 -14.20 35.77 2.26
N ALA A 393 -15.54 35.71 2.23
CA ALA A 393 -16.31 35.64 0.99
C ALA A 393 -16.31 36.98 0.26
N THR A 394 -15.47 37.09 -0.75
CA THR A 394 -15.42 38.24 -1.68
C THR A 394 -15.94 37.82 -3.05
N ASP A 395 -16.12 38.80 -3.96
CA ASP A 395 -16.51 38.51 -5.34
C ASP A 395 -15.51 37.57 -6.04
N ASN A 396 -14.22 37.68 -5.74
CA ASN A 396 -13.17 36.84 -6.30
C ASN A 396 -13.30 35.36 -5.88
N LEU A 397 -13.71 35.11 -4.65
CA LEU A 397 -13.90 33.75 -4.11
C LEU A 397 -15.33 33.21 -4.34
N SER A 398 -16.33 34.08 -4.33
CA SER A 398 -17.75 33.70 -4.49
C SER A 398 -18.13 33.31 -5.92
N GLN A 399 -17.44 33.84 -6.92
CA GLN A 399 -17.68 33.55 -8.33
C GLN A 399 -17.04 32.21 -8.80
N ARG A 400 -16.20 31.57 -7.99
CA ARG A 400 -15.59 30.28 -8.32
C ARG A 400 -16.61 29.15 -8.10
N SER A 401 -16.72 28.27 -9.07
CA SER A 401 -17.67 27.16 -9.07
C SER A 401 -17.34 26.09 -8.03
N SER A 402 -16.06 25.93 -7.70
CA SER A 402 -15.59 25.06 -6.63
C SER A 402 -14.52 25.77 -5.80
N ARG A 403 -14.49 25.51 -4.50
CA ARG A 403 -13.51 26.09 -3.56
C ARG A 403 -12.60 24.99 -3.03
N LEU A 404 -12.10 24.17 -3.92
CA LEU A 404 -11.29 23.03 -3.57
C LEU A 404 -9.90 23.45 -3.11
N VAL A 405 -9.64 23.24 -1.84
CA VAL A 405 -8.32 23.43 -1.26
C VAL A 405 -7.43 22.26 -1.62
N ASN A 406 -6.27 22.55 -2.17
CA ASN A 406 -5.25 21.53 -2.40
C ASN A 406 -3.88 22.06 -1.99
N CYS A 407 -2.95 21.16 -1.74
CA CYS A 407 -1.57 21.54 -1.44
C CYS A 407 -0.60 20.46 -1.93
N ILE A 408 0.63 20.87 -2.16
CA ILE A 408 1.74 19.95 -2.40
C ILE A 408 2.44 19.73 -1.07
N VAL A 409 2.61 18.47 -0.69
CA VAL A 409 3.24 18.10 0.58
C VAL A 409 4.39 17.13 0.36
N THR A 410 5.42 17.24 1.19
CA THR A 410 6.54 16.30 1.23
C THR A 410 6.64 15.69 2.61
N ARG A 411 6.63 14.35 2.68
CA ARG A 411 6.74 13.63 3.94
C ARG A 411 8.08 13.89 4.61
N LYS A 412 8.05 14.16 5.92
CA LYS A 412 9.26 14.21 6.75
C LYS A 412 9.44 12.90 7.50
N LEU A 413 10.60 12.29 7.38
CA LEU A 413 10.95 11.04 8.04
C LEU A 413 12.33 11.15 8.69
N LYS A 414 12.57 10.28 9.68
CA LYS A 414 13.91 10.02 10.19
C LYS A 414 14.68 9.15 9.21
N THR A 415 15.96 9.43 9.06
CA THR A 415 16.91 8.63 8.31
C THR A 415 17.82 7.86 9.26
N TRP A 416 18.35 6.75 8.81
CA TRP A 416 19.27 5.93 9.60
C TRP A 416 20.63 5.78 8.90
N SER A 417 21.68 5.74 9.68
CA SER A 417 23.01 5.41 9.17
C SER A 417 23.76 4.45 10.13
N PRO A 418 24.69 3.64 9.63
CA PRO A 418 25.45 2.71 10.49
C PRO A 418 26.35 3.42 11.50
N LEU A 419 26.74 4.67 11.26
CA LEU A 419 27.62 5.44 12.13
C LEU A 419 26.89 6.17 13.25
N SER A 420 25.72 6.76 12.97
CA SER A 420 25.00 7.63 13.90
C SER A 420 23.66 7.07 14.38
N GLY A 421 23.21 5.93 13.84
CA GLY A 421 21.86 5.42 14.09
C GLY A 421 20.76 6.28 13.43
N TRP A 422 19.61 6.40 14.07
CA TRP A 422 18.52 7.26 13.60
C TRP A 422 18.83 8.74 13.82
N SER A 423 18.46 9.57 12.83
CA SER A 423 18.56 11.02 12.94
C SER A 423 17.71 11.55 14.11
N SER A 424 18.14 12.63 14.74
CA SER A 424 17.41 13.28 15.84
C SER A 424 16.14 13.99 15.33
N SER A 425 16.22 14.63 14.16
CA SER A 425 15.13 15.34 13.48
C SER A 425 14.54 14.52 12.34
N VAL A 426 13.34 14.88 11.94
CA VAL A 426 12.70 14.43 10.71
C VAL A 426 13.00 15.44 9.59
N GLU A 427 13.29 14.93 8.38
CA GLU A 427 13.61 15.76 7.23
C GLU A 427 12.72 15.40 6.03
N PRO A 428 12.39 16.37 5.17
CA PRO A 428 11.64 16.10 3.95
C PRO A 428 12.37 15.06 3.09
N THR A 429 11.70 13.99 2.72
CA THR A 429 12.33 12.92 1.96
C THR A 429 11.39 12.27 0.96
N ARG A 430 11.96 11.84 -0.16
CA ARG A 430 11.32 11.05 -1.21
C ARG A 430 11.93 9.65 -1.31
N SER A 431 12.72 9.26 -0.31
CA SER A 431 13.46 8.00 -0.28
C SER A 431 12.52 6.80 -0.19
N ILE A 432 12.78 5.82 -1.05
CA ILE A 432 12.13 4.50 -1.01
C ILE A 432 12.48 3.78 0.29
N ALA A 433 13.75 3.83 0.71
CA ALA A 433 14.24 3.11 1.90
C ALA A 433 13.56 3.60 3.18
N TRP A 434 13.46 4.92 3.35
CA TRP A 434 12.90 5.49 4.57
C TRP A 434 11.37 5.38 4.60
N ALA A 435 10.70 5.34 3.44
CA ALA A 435 9.30 4.97 3.33
C ALA A 435 9.08 3.49 3.76
N LEU A 436 9.91 2.56 3.30
CA LEU A 436 9.87 1.15 3.73
C LEU A 436 10.13 1.00 5.24
N ALA A 437 11.10 1.73 5.77
CA ALA A 437 11.40 1.72 7.20
C ALA A 437 10.23 2.25 8.04
N ASP A 438 9.57 3.33 7.60
CA ASP A 438 8.40 3.90 8.28
C ASP A 438 7.21 2.94 8.26
N ILE A 439 6.89 2.30 7.13
CA ILE A 439 5.86 1.25 7.03
C ILE A 439 6.12 0.12 8.03
N LEU A 440 7.38 -0.24 8.26
CA LEU A 440 7.73 -1.32 9.20
C LEU A 440 7.70 -0.88 10.66
N LYS A 441 8.08 0.36 10.97
CA LYS A 441 8.26 0.86 12.34
C LYS A 441 7.06 1.56 12.92
N ALA A 442 6.30 2.28 12.09
CA ALA A 442 5.19 3.09 12.56
C ALA A 442 4.08 2.25 13.21
N SER A 443 3.37 2.83 14.19
CA SER A 443 2.25 2.17 14.88
C SER A 443 1.05 1.87 13.97
N TYR A 444 0.88 2.63 12.92
CA TYR A 444 -0.11 2.39 11.85
C TYR A 444 0.37 1.35 10.81
N GLY A 445 1.63 0.94 10.86
CA GLY A 445 2.23 -0.09 10.01
C GLY A 445 2.45 -1.39 10.76
N ALA A 446 3.65 -1.99 10.65
CA ALA A 446 3.97 -3.26 11.30
C ALA A 446 4.40 -3.13 12.77
N ASN A 447 4.72 -1.94 13.24
CA ASN A 447 5.20 -1.65 14.60
C ASN A 447 6.40 -2.53 15.02
N LEU A 448 7.36 -2.75 14.11
CA LEU A 448 8.54 -3.57 14.36
C LEU A 448 9.65 -2.78 15.07
N LYS A 449 10.45 -3.52 15.85
CA LYS A 449 11.69 -2.99 16.42
C LYS A 449 12.86 -3.06 15.41
N ASP A 450 13.87 -2.26 15.60
CA ASP A 450 15.04 -2.15 14.71
C ASP A 450 15.73 -3.49 14.47
N ASN A 451 15.79 -4.36 15.48
CA ASN A 451 16.42 -5.69 15.36
C ASN A 451 15.65 -6.68 14.46
N ALA A 452 14.42 -6.35 14.07
CA ALA A 452 13.62 -7.13 13.14
C ALA A 452 13.67 -6.59 11.70
N ILE A 453 14.47 -5.55 11.43
CA ILE A 453 14.59 -4.88 10.13
C ILE A 453 16.06 -4.83 9.74
N ASP A 454 16.38 -5.19 8.50
CA ASP A 454 17.74 -5.04 7.96
C ASP A 454 17.98 -3.58 7.54
N LEU A 455 18.28 -2.73 8.56
CA LEU A 455 18.51 -1.29 8.35
C LEU A 455 19.77 -1.02 7.54
N GLN A 456 20.80 -1.90 7.62
CA GLN A 456 22.00 -1.77 6.81
C GLN A 456 21.67 -1.95 5.32
N ALA A 457 20.90 -2.97 4.97
CA ALA A 457 20.47 -3.19 3.59
C ALA A 457 19.65 -2.00 3.06
N LEU A 458 18.74 -1.44 3.88
CA LEU A 458 17.98 -0.24 3.50
C LEU A 458 18.89 0.97 3.27
N TYR A 459 19.90 1.19 4.10
CA TYR A 459 20.88 2.27 3.94
C TYR A 459 21.68 2.12 2.63
N ASP A 460 22.14 0.91 2.33
CA ASP A 460 22.90 0.64 1.11
C ASP A 460 22.03 0.82 -0.14
N LEU A 461 20.77 0.37 -0.09
CA LEU A 461 19.80 0.57 -1.16
C LEU A 461 19.42 2.04 -1.33
N ASP A 462 19.30 2.81 -0.24
CA ASP A 462 19.01 4.24 -0.31
C ASP A 462 20.08 4.99 -1.11
N ARG A 463 21.36 4.63 -0.92
CA ARG A 463 22.47 5.20 -1.69
C ARG A 463 22.38 4.86 -3.18
N VAL A 464 22.02 3.61 -3.50
CA VAL A 464 21.82 3.19 -4.89
C VAL A 464 20.66 3.96 -5.52
N TRP A 465 19.51 4.02 -4.87
CA TRP A 465 18.33 4.74 -5.37
C TRP A 465 18.58 6.24 -5.51
N SER A 466 19.24 6.85 -4.52
CA SER A 466 19.60 8.28 -4.56
C SER A 466 20.52 8.60 -5.72
N THR A 467 21.55 7.77 -5.98
CA THR A 467 22.45 7.96 -7.12
C THR A 467 21.73 7.84 -8.45
N ARG A 468 20.70 7.01 -8.55
CA ARG A 468 19.87 6.82 -9.74
C ARG A 468 18.78 7.87 -9.89
N GLY A 469 18.50 8.66 -8.85
CA GLY A 469 17.35 9.56 -8.79
C GLY A 469 16.01 8.82 -8.71
N ASP A 470 16.00 7.59 -8.18
CA ASP A 470 14.79 6.83 -7.96
C ASP A 470 14.09 7.32 -6.67
N THR A 471 12.81 7.63 -6.76
CA THR A 471 12.01 8.18 -5.65
C THR A 471 10.69 7.43 -5.49
N PHE A 472 10.08 7.58 -4.31
CA PHE A 472 8.75 7.07 -4.03
C PHE A 472 7.83 8.19 -3.55
N ASN A 473 6.70 8.39 -4.25
CA ASN A 473 5.75 9.46 -3.99
C ASN A 473 4.33 8.92 -4.13
N ALA A 474 3.69 8.61 -3.00
CA ALA A 474 2.39 7.94 -3.02
C ALA A 474 1.52 8.32 -1.84
N VAL A 475 0.21 8.18 -1.99
CA VAL A 475 -0.78 8.34 -0.94
C VAL A 475 -1.41 6.98 -0.63
N PHE A 476 -1.33 6.57 0.63
CA PHE A 476 -2.05 5.42 1.17
C PHE A 476 -3.26 5.94 1.96
N ASP A 477 -4.42 5.92 1.35
CA ASP A 477 -5.70 6.45 1.89
C ASP A 477 -6.79 5.37 1.98
N SER A 478 -6.41 4.13 1.81
CA SER A 478 -7.28 2.96 1.88
C SER A 478 -6.68 1.86 2.76
N LYS A 479 -7.51 0.93 3.24
CA LYS A 479 -7.04 -0.20 4.06
C LYS A 479 -6.22 -1.17 3.21
N LEU A 480 -4.95 -1.34 3.57
CA LEU A 480 -4.01 -2.25 2.94
C LEU A 480 -3.37 -3.17 3.99
N THR A 481 -2.85 -4.31 3.55
CA THR A 481 -1.95 -5.10 4.37
C THR A 481 -0.56 -4.48 4.36
N VAL A 482 0.20 -4.66 5.44
CA VAL A 482 1.59 -4.19 5.52
C VAL A 482 2.44 -4.78 4.38
N TYR A 483 2.24 -6.07 4.08
CA TYR A 483 2.96 -6.72 2.99
C TYR A 483 2.66 -6.09 1.62
N GLU A 484 1.43 -5.72 1.38
CA GLU A 484 1.03 -5.06 0.13
C GLU A 484 1.64 -3.66 0.02
N ALA A 485 1.63 -2.88 1.12
CA ALA A 485 2.27 -1.58 1.18
C ALA A 485 3.79 -1.68 0.93
N LEU A 486 4.46 -2.64 1.58
CA LEU A 486 5.88 -2.92 1.35
C LEU A 486 6.18 -3.32 -0.09
N SER A 487 5.36 -4.23 -0.65
CA SER A 487 5.56 -4.73 -2.01
C SER A 487 5.37 -3.63 -3.06
N ARG A 488 4.36 -2.78 -2.89
CA ARG A 488 4.12 -1.62 -3.79
C ARG A 488 5.28 -0.62 -3.71
N THR A 489 5.75 -0.32 -2.48
CA THR A 489 6.85 0.62 -2.26
C THR A 489 8.18 0.07 -2.79
N ALA A 490 8.52 -1.19 -2.50
CA ALA A 490 9.77 -1.80 -2.95
C ALA A 490 9.83 -1.97 -4.48
N LYS A 491 8.70 -2.27 -5.13
CA LYS A 491 8.59 -2.45 -6.59
C LYS A 491 9.08 -1.23 -7.38
N VAL A 492 8.83 -0.03 -6.88
CA VAL A 492 9.25 1.22 -7.54
C VAL A 492 10.77 1.34 -7.62
N GLY A 493 11.48 0.77 -6.63
CA GLY A 493 12.93 0.70 -6.60
C GLY A 493 13.49 -0.62 -7.16
N ARG A 494 12.69 -1.43 -7.86
CA ARG A 494 13.10 -2.76 -8.36
C ARG A 494 13.57 -3.69 -7.26
N ALA A 495 12.95 -3.60 -6.07
CA ALA A 495 13.31 -4.39 -4.91
C ALA A 495 12.16 -5.27 -4.43
N VAL A 496 12.51 -6.27 -3.65
CA VAL A 496 11.58 -7.19 -3.00
C VAL A 496 11.88 -7.26 -1.52
N ALA A 497 10.82 -7.23 -0.70
CA ALA A 497 10.90 -7.48 0.72
C ALA A 497 10.65 -8.96 1.03
N PHE A 498 11.47 -9.58 1.87
CA PHE A 498 11.30 -10.97 2.31
C PHE A 498 11.74 -11.12 3.77
N ILE A 499 11.33 -12.24 4.39
CA ILE A 499 11.68 -12.51 5.78
C ILE A 499 12.67 -13.67 5.83
N GLN A 500 13.80 -13.45 6.50
CA GLN A 500 14.81 -14.50 6.75
C GLN A 500 15.26 -14.42 8.20
N GLY A 501 15.14 -15.54 8.92
CA GLY A 501 15.53 -15.60 10.33
C GLY A 501 14.77 -14.62 11.25
N GLY A 502 13.54 -14.26 10.91
CA GLY A 502 12.73 -13.30 11.67
C GLY A 502 13.05 -11.83 11.37
N ILE A 503 13.96 -11.56 10.44
CA ILE A 503 14.36 -10.20 10.02
C ILE A 503 13.75 -9.93 8.65
N VAL A 504 13.15 -8.75 8.48
CA VAL A 504 12.70 -8.26 7.18
C VAL A 504 13.90 -7.75 6.40
N ARG A 505 14.17 -8.38 5.28
CA ARG A 505 15.29 -8.06 4.39
C ARG A 505 14.77 -7.52 3.06
N PHE A 506 15.64 -6.82 2.38
CA PHE A 506 15.37 -6.22 1.07
C PHE A 506 16.48 -6.59 0.10
N VAL A 507 16.09 -6.94 -1.11
CA VAL A 507 17.02 -7.18 -2.20
C VAL A 507 16.55 -6.46 -3.45
N ARG A 508 17.46 -5.76 -4.11
CA ARG A 508 17.23 -5.12 -5.40
C ARG A 508 17.74 -6.02 -6.52
N ASP A 509 17.01 -6.06 -7.63
CA ASP A 509 17.51 -6.71 -8.84
C ASP A 509 18.50 -5.78 -9.56
N GLU A 510 19.78 -6.12 -9.42
CA GLU A 510 20.90 -5.38 -9.96
C GLU A 510 21.97 -6.31 -10.53
N PRO A 511 22.89 -5.85 -11.40
CA PRO A 511 23.96 -6.68 -11.93
C PRO A 511 24.78 -7.29 -10.80
N LYS A 512 24.92 -8.62 -10.82
CA LYS A 512 25.81 -9.37 -9.93
C LYS A 512 26.75 -10.23 -10.78
N THR A 513 28.01 -10.25 -10.45
CA THR A 513 29.04 -10.99 -11.21
C THR A 513 29.58 -12.19 -10.45
N ILE A 514 29.51 -12.16 -9.11
CA ILE A 514 30.08 -13.18 -8.24
C ILE A 514 28.95 -14.04 -7.68
N PRO A 515 28.89 -15.33 -8.04
CA PRO A 515 27.93 -16.25 -7.44
C PRO A 515 28.32 -16.61 -6.01
N VAL A 516 27.31 -16.68 -5.11
CA VAL A 516 27.52 -17.02 -3.69
C VAL A 516 27.66 -18.52 -3.45
N ALA A 517 27.19 -19.36 -4.40
CA ALA A 517 27.27 -20.81 -4.30
C ALA A 517 27.37 -21.46 -5.68
N LEU A 518 28.02 -22.62 -5.74
CA LEU A 518 28.08 -23.51 -6.90
C LEU A 518 27.30 -24.78 -6.60
N PHE A 519 26.36 -25.12 -7.48
CA PHE A 519 25.61 -26.37 -7.47
C PHE A 519 25.94 -27.20 -8.71
N GLY A 520 26.32 -28.45 -8.51
CA GLY A 520 26.69 -29.38 -9.54
C GLY A 520 26.05 -30.77 -9.36
N PRO A 521 26.35 -31.74 -10.23
CA PRO A 521 25.73 -33.08 -10.18
C PRO A 521 25.92 -33.82 -8.85
N ARG A 522 26.95 -33.44 -8.05
CA ARG A 522 27.25 -34.08 -6.77
C ARG A 522 26.42 -33.57 -5.59
N ASN A 523 25.96 -32.33 -5.66
CA ASN A 523 25.17 -31.73 -4.60
C ASN A 523 23.72 -31.36 -5.03
N ILE A 524 23.36 -31.64 -6.27
CA ILE A 524 21.96 -31.65 -6.72
C ILE A 524 21.39 -33.07 -6.49
N VAL A 525 20.29 -33.17 -5.76
CA VAL A 525 19.62 -34.44 -5.52
C VAL A 525 19.22 -35.07 -6.87
N LYS A 526 19.57 -36.36 -7.04
CA LYS A 526 19.31 -37.08 -8.29
C LYS A 526 17.83 -36.99 -8.72
N ASN A 527 17.59 -36.68 -9.97
CA ASN A 527 16.27 -36.52 -10.61
C ASN A 527 15.45 -35.32 -10.07
N SER A 528 16.04 -34.39 -9.34
CA SER A 528 15.34 -33.20 -8.85
C SER A 528 15.47 -31.98 -9.77
N LEU A 529 16.46 -31.97 -10.71
CA LEU A 529 16.64 -30.86 -11.63
C LEU A 529 15.51 -30.80 -12.64
N SER A 530 14.85 -29.68 -12.70
CA SER A 530 13.82 -29.33 -13.70
C SER A 530 14.13 -27.99 -14.33
N ILE A 531 14.06 -27.91 -15.65
CA ILE A 531 14.26 -26.66 -16.40
C ILE A 531 12.98 -26.37 -17.19
N GLN A 532 12.36 -25.26 -16.88
CA GLN A 532 11.18 -24.76 -17.57
C GLN A 532 11.60 -23.66 -18.55
N TYR A 533 11.27 -23.82 -19.83
CA TYR A 533 11.45 -22.80 -20.84
C TYR A 533 10.13 -22.09 -21.09
N LEU A 534 10.11 -20.77 -20.89
CA LEU A 534 8.99 -19.92 -21.26
C LEU A 534 9.12 -19.52 -22.74
N MET A 535 8.55 -20.32 -23.61
CA MET A 535 8.65 -20.07 -25.05
C MET A 535 7.89 -18.79 -25.45
N PRO A 536 8.41 -17.97 -26.35
CA PRO A 536 7.66 -16.87 -26.95
C PRO A 536 6.41 -17.42 -27.68
N SER A 537 5.28 -16.73 -27.44
CA SER A 537 4.02 -16.98 -28.15
C SER A 537 3.62 -15.73 -28.94
N GLU A 538 2.57 -15.83 -29.72
CA GLU A 538 1.99 -14.66 -30.41
C GLU A 538 1.54 -13.56 -29.44
N ASP A 539 1.24 -13.90 -28.16
CA ASP A 539 0.82 -12.97 -27.11
C ASP A 539 1.99 -12.47 -26.23
N THR A 540 3.24 -12.81 -26.57
CA THR A 540 4.39 -12.35 -25.79
C THR A 540 4.67 -10.89 -26.06
N ALA A 541 4.58 -10.05 -25.00
CA ALA A 541 4.88 -8.64 -25.10
C ALA A 541 6.37 -8.41 -25.43
N ASP A 542 6.64 -7.54 -26.39
CA ASP A 542 7.96 -7.08 -26.81
C ASP A 542 8.27 -5.65 -26.34
N SER A 543 7.29 -4.98 -25.74
CA SER A 543 7.41 -3.68 -25.11
C SER A 543 6.55 -3.61 -23.83
N VAL A 544 6.86 -2.68 -22.96
CA VAL A 544 6.11 -2.47 -21.71
C VAL A 544 5.74 -1.00 -21.59
N THR A 545 4.44 -0.72 -21.43
CA THR A 545 3.94 0.59 -21.06
C THR A 545 3.76 0.65 -19.55
N VAL A 546 4.43 1.61 -18.93
CA VAL A 546 4.28 1.91 -17.50
C VAL A 546 3.36 3.08 -17.34
N GLU A 547 2.25 2.86 -16.61
CA GLU A 547 1.39 3.91 -16.11
C GLU A 547 1.96 4.44 -14.80
N TYR A 548 2.12 5.77 -14.70
CA TYR A 548 2.63 6.46 -13.52
C TYR A 548 1.90 7.78 -13.30
N PHE A 549 1.95 8.33 -12.09
CA PHE A 549 1.31 9.59 -11.72
C PHE A 549 2.31 10.75 -11.86
N SER A 550 2.21 11.54 -12.94
CA SER A 550 3.20 12.58 -13.26
C SER A 550 3.20 13.75 -12.28
N GLU A 551 4.34 14.05 -11.63
CA GLU A 551 4.49 15.22 -10.75
C GLU A 551 4.52 16.57 -11.48
N LYS A 552 4.60 16.56 -12.81
CA LYS A 552 4.52 17.79 -13.63
C LYS A 552 3.08 18.20 -13.91
N THR A 553 2.21 17.23 -14.12
CA THR A 553 0.80 17.46 -14.50
C THR A 553 -0.20 17.06 -13.42
N TRP A 554 0.24 16.33 -12.41
CA TRP A 554 -0.58 15.72 -11.37
C TRP A 554 -1.73 14.87 -11.94
N LYS A 555 -1.42 14.14 -13.01
CA LYS A 555 -2.34 13.23 -13.71
C LYS A 555 -1.62 11.94 -14.07
N THR A 556 -2.40 10.90 -14.25
CA THR A 556 -1.89 9.63 -14.79
C THR A 556 -1.31 9.87 -16.18
N SER A 557 -0.13 9.36 -16.41
CA SER A 557 0.64 9.46 -17.64
C SER A 557 1.26 8.10 -17.95
N GLU A 558 1.61 7.89 -19.20
CA GLU A 558 2.16 6.64 -19.69
C GLU A 558 3.53 6.85 -20.34
N VAL A 559 4.37 5.85 -20.26
CA VAL A 559 5.64 5.78 -20.98
C VAL A 559 5.91 4.34 -21.39
N THR A 560 6.30 4.15 -22.65
CA THR A 560 6.60 2.82 -23.19
C THR A 560 8.10 2.63 -23.30
N GLY A 561 8.60 1.54 -22.71
CA GLY A 561 9.97 1.07 -22.83
C GLY A 561 10.03 -0.16 -23.72
N SER A 562 11.03 -0.22 -24.60
CA SER A 562 11.30 -1.35 -25.50
C SER A 562 12.80 -1.58 -25.61
N PHE A 563 13.21 -2.62 -26.29
CA PHE A 563 14.60 -2.89 -26.64
C PHE A 563 14.83 -2.64 -28.14
N GLU A 564 16.07 -2.51 -28.56
CA GLU A 564 16.44 -2.07 -29.89
C GLU A 564 15.84 -2.94 -31.05
N GLU A 565 15.67 -4.23 -30.81
CA GLU A 565 15.11 -5.20 -31.79
C GLU A 565 13.59 -5.37 -31.68
N SER A 566 12.91 -4.59 -30.83
CA SER A 566 11.47 -4.69 -30.61
C SER A 566 10.70 -4.03 -31.76
N SER A 567 9.67 -4.69 -32.26
CA SER A 567 8.70 -4.08 -33.18
C SER A 567 7.74 -3.13 -32.48
N SER A 568 7.65 -3.22 -31.14
CA SER A 568 6.69 -2.50 -30.28
C SER A 568 5.22 -2.76 -30.62
N ASP A 569 4.94 -3.84 -31.31
CA ASP A 569 3.58 -4.20 -31.77
C ASP A 569 2.76 -4.81 -30.62
N LYS A 570 3.44 -5.40 -29.62
CA LYS A 570 2.80 -6.12 -28.51
C LYS A 570 3.22 -5.55 -27.18
N THR A 571 2.39 -4.66 -26.66
CA THR A 571 2.68 -3.92 -25.43
C THR A 571 1.94 -4.50 -24.24
N ALA A 572 2.66 -4.74 -23.13
CA ALA A 572 2.06 -5.03 -21.82
C ALA A 572 1.96 -3.75 -20.99
N THR A 573 0.83 -3.50 -20.37
CA THR A 573 0.64 -2.33 -19.50
C THR A 573 0.83 -2.72 -18.02
N VAL A 574 1.62 -1.94 -17.30
CA VAL A 574 1.93 -2.14 -15.87
C VAL A 574 1.81 -0.82 -15.12
N GLU A 575 1.03 -0.79 -14.05
CA GLU A 575 1.00 0.33 -13.13
C GLU A 575 2.24 0.30 -12.22
N LEU A 576 2.95 1.43 -12.15
CA LEU A 576 4.06 1.65 -11.21
C LEU A 576 3.63 2.64 -10.13
N PHE A 577 2.90 2.14 -9.15
CA PHE A 577 2.36 2.91 -8.05
C PHE A 577 3.46 3.63 -7.27
N GLY A 578 3.32 4.95 -7.12
CA GLY A 578 4.29 5.78 -6.39
C GLY A 578 5.49 6.27 -7.21
N CYS A 579 5.58 5.93 -8.49
CA CYS A 579 6.47 6.59 -9.42
C CYS A 579 5.82 7.89 -9.94
N THR A 580 6.54 9.02 -9.85
CA THR A 580 6.05 10.31 -10.35
C THR A 580 6.97 10.94 -11.39
N ASN A 581 8.11 10.30 -11.67
CA ASN A 581 9.12 10.76 -12.60
C ASN A 581 9.09 9.93 -13.89
N LYS A 582 8.98 10.62 -15.05
CA LYS A 582 8.95 9.98 -16.37
C LYS A 582 10.21 9.15 -16.67
N GLU A 583 11.38 9.65 -16.27
CA GLU A 583 12.65 8.97 -16.54
C GLU A 583 12.80 7.69 -15.73
N GLN A 584 12.38 7.71 -14.46
CA GLN A 584 12.33 6.51 -13.62
C GLN A 584 11.34 5.50 -14.21
N ALA A 585 10.14 5.92 -14.62
CA ALA A 585 9.14 5.08 -15.25
C ALA A 585 9.66 4.44 -16.55
N LEU A 586 10.38 5.21 -17.38
CA LEU A 586 10.98 4.71 -18.62
C LEU A 586 12.07 3.68 -18.37
N ARG A 587 12.96 3.92 -17.40
CA ARG A 587 14.00 2.95 -17.02
C ARG A 587 13.40 1.62 -16.55
N GLU A 588 12.32 1.69 -15.77
CA GLU A 588 11.64 0.49 -15.29
C GLU A 588 10.85 -0.23 -16.41
N ALA A 589 10.22 0.52 -17.32
CA ALA A 589 9.56 -0.05 -18.51
C ALA A 589 10.55 -0.80 -19.39
N THR A 590 11.70 -0.20 -19.71
CA THR A 590 12.77 -0.82 -20.50
C THR A 590 13.34 -2.06 -19.81
N TYR A 591 13.60 -1.98 -18.49
CA TYR A 591 14.05 -3.13 -17.70
C TYR A 591 13.03 -4.29 -17.77
N MET A 592 11.74 -4.01 -17.62
CA MET A 592 10.70 -5.04 -17.67
C MET A 592 10.61 -5.69 -19.04
N ALA A 593 10.76 -4.92 -20.13
CA ALA A 593 10.79 -5.44 -21.49
C ALA A 593 12.01 -6.37 -21.71
N LEU A 594 13.20 -5.94 -21.27
CA LEU A 594 14.43 -6.75 -21.34
C LEU A 594 14.34 -8.01 -20.48
N ALA A 595 13.80 -7.91 -19.27
CA ALA A 595 13.60 -9.08 -18.40
C ALA A 595 12.63 -10.09 -19.04
N ASN A 596 11.55 -9.63 -19.65
CA ASN A 596 10.63 -10.49 -20.39
C ASN A 596 11.28 -11.15 -21.59
N ARG A 597 12.22 -10.49 -22.24
CA ARG A 597 12.95 -11.03 -23.40
C ARG A 597 13.99 -12.08 -23.01
N TYR A 598 14.78 -11.82 -21.96
CA TYR A 598 16.00 -12.59 -21.70
C TYR A 598 15.89 -13.58 -20.53
N ARG A 599 15.05 -13.34 -19.52
CA ARG A 599 14.88 -14.22 -18.36
C ARG A 599 13.74 -15.22 -18.54
N ARG A 600 13.87 -16.09 -19.52
CA ARG A 600 12.82 -17.05 -19.93
C ARG A 600 13.09 -18.50 -19.55
N ARG A 601 14.09 -18.75 -18.73
CA ARG A 601 14.44 -20.09 -18.25
C ARG A 601 14.42 -20.11 -16.74
N ILE A 602 13.58 -20.99 -16.19
CA ILE A 602 13.46 -21.19 -14.75
C ILE A 602 14.05 -22.57 -14.45
N VAL A 603 14.92 -22.64 -13.47
CA VAL A 603 15.49 -23.89 -12.98
C VAL A 603 15.00 -24.14 -11.55
N THR A 604 14.61 -25.38 -11.28
CA THR A 604 14.26 -25.85 -9.94
C THR A 604 15.01 -27.14 -9.66
N PHE A 605 15.61 -27.24 -8.50
CA PHE A 605 16.32 -28.41 -8.04
C PHE A 605 16.32 -28.53 -6.52
N SER A 606 16.54 -29.72 -6.00
CA SER A 606 16.74 -29.95 -4.57
C SER A 606 18.22 -30.22 -4.27
N THR A 607 18.66 -29.72 -3.13
CA THR A 607 19.99 -29.99 -2.60
C THR A 607 19.86 -30.29 -1.10
N GLU A 608 20.93 -30.64 -0.42
CA GLU A 608 20.94 -30.81 1.04
C GLU A 608 20.92 -29.46 1.76
N LEU A 609 21.35 -29.39 3.00
CA LEU A 609 21.30 -28.16 3.83
C LEU A 609 22.08 -26.99 3.26
N GLU A 610 23.04 -27.23 2.38
CA GLU A 610 23.76 -26.19 1.64
C GLU A 610 22.87 -25.30 0.77
N GLY A 611 21.66 -25.77 0.44
CA GLY A 611 20.64 -24.94 -0.19
C GLY A 611 20.15 -23.75 0.67
N LEU A 612 20.55 -23.68 1.93
CA LEU A 612 20.31 -22.54 2.81
C LEU A 612 21.40 -21.48 2.74
N ILE A 613 22.51 -21.73 2.04
CA ILE A 613 23.61 -20.74 1.87
C ILE A 613 23.13 -19.52 1.08
N PRO A 614 22.54 -19.68 -0.12
CA PRO A 614 22.05 -18.53 -0.86
C PRO A 614 20.78 -17.96 -0.22
N SER A 615 20.58 -16.68 -0.41
CA SER A 615 19.37 -15.96 -0.05
C SER A 615 18.57 -15.59 -1.30
N TYR A 616 17.33 -15.14 -1.13
CA TYR A 616 16.52 -14.61 -2.21
C TYR A 616 17.27 -13.48 -2.95
N GLY A 617 17.29 -13.54 -4.29
CA GLY A 617 17.97 -12.56 -5.14
C GLY A 617 19.47 -12.77 -5.30
N ASP A 618 20.08 -13.78 -4.64
CA ASP A 618 21.46 -14.09 -4.83
C ASP A 618 21.75 -14.77 -6.16
N LEU A 619 22.95 -14.55 -6.66
CA LEU A 619 23.45 -15.20 -7.86
C LEU A 619 24.09 -16.54 -7.47
N ILE A 620 23.69 -17.61 -8.14
CA ILE A 620 24.29 -18.95 -8.00
C ILE A 620 24.83 -19.43 -9.32
N ALA A 621 25.83 -20.28 -9.30
CA ALA A 621 26.33 -20.99 -10.46
C ALA A 621 25.80 -22.43 -10.46
N ILE A 622 25.35 -22.90 -11.60
CA ILE A 622 24.82 -24.26 -11.75
C ILE A 622 25.59 -24.95 -12.88
N THR A 623 26.07 -26.15 -12.61
CA THR A 623 26.66 -27.05 -13.63
C THR A 623 25.85 -28.32 -13.70
N HIS A 624 25.57 -28.81 -14.91
CA HIS A 624 24.88 -30.09 -15.09
C HIS A 624 25.06 -30.62 -16.52
N ASP A 625 25.45 -31.86 -16.64
CA ASP A 625 25.79 -32.50 -17.93
C ASP A 625 24.60 -32.63 -18.87
N MET A 626 23.41 -32.97 -18.33
CA MET A 626 22.17 -33.09 -19.12
C MET A 626 21.81 -31.82 -19.87
N ALA A 627 22.04 -30.65 -19.23
CA ALA A 627 21.74 -29.36 -19.81
C ALA A 627 22.93 -28.77 -20.60
N GLN A 628 24.06 -29.47 -20.66
CA GLN A 628 25.34 -28.99 -21.26
C GLN A 628 25.82 -27.66 -20.64
N TRP A 629 25.59 -27.48 -19.36
CA TRP A 629 25.96 -26.28 -18.58
C TRP A 629 27.30 -26.42 -17.88
N GLY A 630 28.29 -26.98 -18.60
CA GLY A 630 29.57 -27.36 -18.06
C GLY A 630 29.59 -28.81 -17.55
N GLN A 631 30.74 -29.26 -17.15
CA GLN A 631 30.98 -30.58 -16.55
C GLN A 631 31.41 -30.38 -15.09
N GLY A 632 30.97 -31.18 -14.17
CA GLY A 632 31.26 -31.01 -12.75
C GLY A 632 31.53 -32.35 -12.06
N GLY A 633 32.23 -32.29 -10.96
CA GLY A 633 32.58 -33.45 -10.15
C GLY A 633 33.45 -33.04 -8.95
N GLU A 634 34.21 -33.99 -8.42
CA GLU A 634 35.12 -33.85 -7.27
C GLU A 634 36.60 -33.94 -7.70
N ILE A 635 37.50 -33.34 -6.94
CA ILE A 635 38.92 -33.51 -7.12
C ILE A 635 39.39 -34.67 -6.24
N LEU A 636 39.90 -35.70 -6.87
CA LEU A 636 40.37 -36.92 -6.19
C LEU A 636 41.81 -36.79 -5.72
N LYS A 637 42.65 -36.06 -6.49
CA LYS A 637 44.07 -35.92 -6.19
C LYS A 637 44.63 -34.59 -6.70
N GLN A 638 45.60 -34.03 -6.01
CA GLN A 638 46.37 -32.88 -6.44
C GLN A 638 47.88 -33.19 -6.40
N GLU A 639 48.58 -32.97 -7.50
CA GLU A 639 50.01 -33.07 -7.61
C GLU A 639 50.58 -31.79 -8.24
N GLY A 640 50.91 -30.82 -7.40
CA GLY A 640 51.29 -29.50 -7.87
C GLY A 640 50.13 -28.80 -8.61
N LEU A 641 50.31 -28.52 -9.91
CA LEU A 641 49.27 -27.93 -10.77
C LEU A 641 48.40 -28.98 -11.46
N LYS A 642 48.73 -30.26 -11.36
CA LYS A 642 47.95 -31.37 -11.95
C LYS A 642 46.85 -31.79 -10.97
N LEU A 643 45.62 -31.86 -11.47
CA LEU A 643 44.48 -32.33 -10.73
C LEU A 643 43.92 -33.61 -11.39
N THR A 644 43.57 -34.61 -10.56
CA THR A 644 42.81 -35.78 -10.97
C THR A 644 41.34 -35.59 -10.55
N LEU A 645 40.46 -35.70 -11.52
CA LEU A 645 39.00 -35.46 -11.39
C LEU A 645 38.24 -36.79 -11.21
N SER A 646 37.08 -36.75 -10.58
CA SER A 646 36.20 -37.90 -10.42
C SER A 646 35.49 -38.30 -11.71
N GLU A 647 35.33 -37.35 -12.64
CA GLU A 647 34.65 -37.56 -13.93
C GLU A 647 35.57 -37.13 -15.09
N PRO A 648 35.46 -37.80 -16.25
CA PRO A 648 36.22 -37.39 -17.43
C PRO A 648 35.66 -36.06 -17.97
N VAL A 649 36.57 -35.19 -18.38
CA VAL A 649 36.22 -33.89 -18.97
C VAL A 649 36.62 -33.88 -20.46
N THR A 650 35.84 -33.12 -21.26
CA THR A 650 36.01 -33.08 -22.71
C THR A 650 36.58 -31.72 -23.14
N PHE A 651 37.83 -31.71 -23.60
CA PHE A 651 38.41 -30.54 -24.23
C PHE A 651 37.94 -30.42 -25.69
N LYS A 652 37.58 -29.22 -26.10
CA LYS A 652 37.19 -28.88 -27.45
C LYS A 652 38.38 -28.26 -28.19
N ASP A 653 38.70 -28.73 -29.37
CA ASP A 653 39.83 -28.24 -30.16
C ASP A 653 39.70 -26.73 -30.43
N GLY A 654 40.81 -26.01 -30.28
CA GLY A 654 40.89 -24.58 -30.55
C GLY A 654 40.17 -23.66 -29.54
N GLN A 655 39.66 -24.20 -28.43
CA GLN A 655 38.97 -23.40 -27.40
C GLN A 655 39.77 -23.41 -26.09
N GLU A 656 39.75 -22.30 -25.39
CA GLU A 656 40.29 -22.22 -24.02
C GLU A 656 39.29 -22.83 -23.05
N HIS A 657 39.80 -23.58 -22.08
CA HIS A 657 39.04 -24.24 -21.04
C HIS A 657 39.38 -23.72 -19.67
N TYR A 658 38.40 -23.68 -18.83
CA TYR A 658 38.50 -23.15 -17.49
C TYR A 658 37.88 -24.11 -16.47
N LEU A 659 38.44 -24.08 -15.26
CA LEU A 659 38.01 -24.88 -14.11
C LEU A 659 37.80 -23.94 -12.93
N ALA A 660 36.58 -23.91 -12.40
CA ALA A 660 36.24 -23.21 -11.17
C ALA A 660 36.17 -24.22 -10.01
N LEU A 661 36.54 -23.80 -8.81
CA LEU A 661 36.56 -24.62 -7.62
C LEU A 661 35.56 -24.08 -6.58
N ARG A 662 34.87 -24.98 -5.88
CA ARG A 662 33.98 -24.64 -4.78
C ARG A 662 34.74 -24.51 -3.48
N LYS A 663 34.60 -23.38 -2.80
CA LYS A 663 35.13 -23.15 -1.46
C LYS A 663 34.28 -23.84 -0.37
N LYS A 664 34.76 -23.89 0.86
CA LYS A 664 34.01 -24.45 2.01
C LYS A 664 32.71 -23.72 2.33
N ASP A 665 32.64 -22.43 2.06
CA ASP A 665 31.45 -21.60 2.26
C ASP A 665 30.43 -21.70 1.11
N GLY A 666 30.70 -22.57 0.12
CA GLY A 666 29.90 -22.75 -1.08
C GLY A 666 30.24 -21.80 -2.22
N SER A 667 30.96 -20.73 -1.99
CA SER A 667 31.36 -19.75 -3.00
C SER A 667 32.41 -20.31 -3.99
N LEU A 668 32.68 -19.57 -5.07
CA LEU A 668 33.58 -19.95 -6.13
C LEU A 668 34.99 -19.37 -5.94
N ALA A 669 36.00 -20.16 -6.34
CA ALA A 669 37.35 -19.71 -6.61
C ALA A 669 37.71 -19.95 -8.10
N GLY A 670 38.43 -19.04 -8.69
CA GLY A 670 38.73 -19.05 -10.14
C GLY A 670 37.72 -18.23 -10.94
N PRO A 671 37.46 -18.54 -12.23
CA PRO A 671 37.91 -19.74 -12.96
C PRO A 671 39.40 -19.71 -13.30
N TYR A 672 40.04 -20.85 -13.20
CA TYR A 672 41.45 -21.06 -13.57
C TYR A 672 41.54 -21.62 -14.97
N LYS A 673 42.42 -21.10 -15.80
CA LYS A 673 42.67 -21.66 -17.13
C LYS A 673 43.37 -22.99 -17.00
N VAL A 674 42.94 -23.99 -17.80
CA VAL A 674 43.41 -25.36 -17.71
C VAL A 674 43.74 -25.94 -19.08
N SER A 675 44.69 -26.86 -19.09
CA SER A 675 45.04 -27.75 -20.26
C SER A 675 44.74 -29.20 -19.95
N ALA A 676 44.64 -30.03 -20.99
CA ALA A 676 44.45 -31.48 -20.82
C ALA A 676 45.64 -32.15 -20.24
N GLY A 677 45.41 -33.11 -19.31
CA GLY A 677 46.42 -34.04 -18.83
C GLY A 677 46.55 -35.25 -19.78
N GLU A 678 47.23 -36.32 -19.28
CA GLU A 678 47.40 -37.57 -20.04
C GLU A 678 46.12 -38.40 -20.12
N LEU A 679 45.29 -38.32 -19.10
CA LEU A 679 43.99 -39.00 -19.04
C LEU A 679 42.84 -37.99 -19.18
N ALA A 680 41.67 -38.41 -19.66
CA ALA A 680 40.46 -37.59 -19.73
C ALA A 680 39.98 -37.09 -18.35
N THR A 681 40.42 -37.70 -17.25
CA THR A 681 40.20 -37.33 -15.88
C THR A 681 41.26 -36.41 -15.29
N GLU A 682 42.24 -35.99 -16.10
CA GLU A 682 43.33 -35.14 -15.62
C GLU A 682 43.32 -33.77 -16.30
N VAL A 683 43.51 -32.75 -15.48
CA VAL A 683 43.68 -31.37 -15.96
C VAL A 683 44.94 -30.75 -15.30
N ILE A 684 45.54 -29.82 -16.03
CA ILE A 684 46.72 -29.08 -15.53
C ILE A 684 46.33 -27.61 -15.44
N LEU A 685 46.40 -27.03 -14.24
CA LEU A 685 46.18 -25.62 -14.02
C LEU A 685 47.31 -24.76 -14.57
N GLU A 686 47.03 -23.61 -15.15
CA GLU A 686 48.07 -22.64 -15.54
C GLU A 686 48.64 -21.89 -14.31
N THR A 687 47.80 -21.70 -13.28
CA THR A 687 48.16 -21.00 -12.05
C THR A 687 47.75 -21.80 -10.82
N SER A 688 48.53 -21.66 -9.71
CA SER A 688 48.16 -22.30 -8.44
C SER A 688 46.86 -21.71 -7.89
N PRO A 689 45.92 -22.55 -7.41
CA PRO A 689 44.67 -22.05 -6.83
C PRO A 689 44.93 -21.34 -5.49
N GLU A 690 44.18 -20.30 -5.24
CA GLU A 690 44.29 -19.49 -4.00
C GLU A 690 43.65 -20.20 -2.78
N ILE A 691 43.00 -21.34 -2.99
CA ILE A 691 42.31 -22.10 -1.94
C ILE A 691 43.00 -23.47 -1.78
N PRO A 692 43.02 -24.05 -0.56
CA PRO A 692 43.42 -25.43 -0.38
C PRO A 692 42.41 -26.39 -1.02
N ILE A 693 42.91 -27.31 -1.84
CA ILE A 693 42.08 -28.36 -2.44
C ILE A 693 42.03 -29.54 -1.47
N LEU A 694 40.80 -29.93 -1.11
CA LEU A 694 40.51 -31.08 -0.23
C LEU A 694 40.35 -32.33 -1.10
N THR A 695 41.14 -33.35 -0.86
CA THR A 695 41.13 -34.62 -1.58
C THR A 695 40.85 -35.80 -0.65
N ASP A 696 40.74 -35.56 0.66
CA ASP A 696 40.57 -36.57 1.69
C ASP A 696 39.24 -37.33 1.56
N THR A 697 39.24 -38.59 2.00
CA THR A 697 38.02 -39.41 2.03
C THR A 697 37.11 -39.16 3.25
N ASP A 698 37.67 -38.56 4.30
CA ASP A 698 36.98 -38.28 5.56
C ASP A 698 36.24 -36.94 5.60
N ARG A 699 36.34 -36.17 4.53
CA ARG A 699 35.72 -34.85 4.36
C ARG A 699 35.13 -34.73 2.97
N GLU A 700 34.20 -33.81 2.81
CA GLU A 700 33.71 -33.40 1.49
C GLU A 700 34.88 -32.91 0.64
N ARG A 701 35.08 -33.52 -0.51
CA ARG A 701 36.14 -33.13 -1.44
C ARG A 701 35.81 -31.82 -2.11
N THR A 702 36.84 -31.13 -2.62
CA THR A 702 36.63 -29.91 -3.42
C THR A 702 35.90 -30.24 -4.72
N HIS A 703 34.73 -29.64 -4.96
CA HIS A 703 33.99 -29.76 -6.20
C HIS A 703 34.55 -28.83 -7.27
N PHE A 704 34.43 -29.23 -8.51
CA PHE A 704 34.84 -28.43 -9.64
C PHE A 704 33.68 -28.21 -10.66
N ALA A 705 33.80 -27.12 -11.42
CA ALA A 705 33.02 -26.85 -12.63
C ALA A 705 34.02 -26.60 -13.79
N PHE A 706 33.84 -27.34 -14.90
CA PHE A 706 34.73 -27.29 -16.05
C PHE A 706 33.98 -26.95 -17.32
N GLY A 707 34.57 -26.15 -18.18
CA GLY A 707 34.00 -25.84 -19.53
C GLY A 707 34.83 -24.82 -20.29
N THR A 708 34.35 -24.42 -21.44
CA THR A 708 34.97 -23.36 -22.25
C THR A 708 34.70 -21.98 -21.67
N ALA A 709 35.42 -20.96 -22.11
CA ALA A 709 35.24 -19.58 -21.67
C ALA A 709 33.77 -19.15 -21.69
N GLY A 710 33.25 -18.72 -20.52
CA GLY A 710 31.87 -18.32 -20.35
C GLY A 710 30.81 -19.44 -20.38
N LYS A 711 31.19 -20.71 -20.51
CA LYS A 711 30.29 -21.88 -20.56
C LYS A 711 30.70 -23.01 -19.62
N TRP A 712 31.37 -22.71 -18.54
CA TRP A 712 31.72 -23.68 -17.50
C TRP A 712 30.61 -23.83 -16.43
N SER A 713 29.70 -22.88 -16.34
CA SER A 713 28.48 -22.92 -15.53
C SER A 713 27.42 -21.99 -16.13
N VAL A 714 26.20 -22.14 -15.67
CA VAL A 714 25.13 -21.17 -15.96
C VAL A 714 24.84 -20.41 -14.68
N LEU A 715 24.80 -19.10 -14.79
CA LEU A 715 24.44 -18.24 -13.68
C LEU A 715 22.91 -18.15 -13.56
N ALA A 716 22.41 -18.25 -12.33
CA ALA A 716 20.99 -18.15 -12.07
C ALA A 716 20.76 -17.30 -10.81
N ARG A 717 19.69 -16.54 -10.82
CA ARG A 717 19.25 -15.72 -9.69
C ARG A 717 18.21 -16.46 -8.89
N VAL A 718 18.45 -16.64 -7.61
CA VAL A 718 17.54 -17.35 -6.70
C VAL A 718 16.24 -16.56 -6.52
N THR A 719 15.12 -17.22 -6.81
CA THR A 719 13.77 -16.67 -6.67
C THR A 719 12.93 -17.41 -5.64
N GLY A 720 13.44 -18.51 -5.09
CA GLY A 720 12.75 -19.25 -4.03
C GLY A 720 13.65 -20.26 -3.37
N ILE A 721 13.52 -20.40 -2.06
CA ILE A 721 14.22 -21.40 -1.24
C ILE A 721 13.18 -22.03 -0.33
N ARG A 722 13.03 -23.35 -0.40
CA ARG A 722 12.04 -24.09 0.38
C ARG A 722 12.67 -25.30 1.07
N PRO A 723 12.85 -25.25 2.38
CA PRO A 723 13.25 -26.44 3.14
C PRO A 723 12.16 -27.52 3.05
N ARG A 724 12.56 -28.78 2.74
CA ARG A 724 11.69 -29.95 2.65
C ARG A 724 12.32 -31.13 3.40
N GLY A 725 12.07 -31.20 4.70
CA GLY A 725 12.72 -32.24 5.55
C GLY A 725 14.22 -32.05 5.57
N ASN A 726 14.98 -33.03 5.05
CA ASN A 726 16.44 -33.00 5.00
C ASN A 726 17.00 -32.35 3.73
N THR A 727 16.16 -31.88 2.83
CA THR A 727 16.56 -31.25 1.58
C THR A 727 16.01 -29.83 1.48
N VAL A 728 16.60 -29.03 0.62
CA VAL A 728 16.19 -27.66 0.30
C VAL A 728 15.93 -27.57 -1.19
N GLU A 729 14.73 -27.18 -1.56
CA GLU A 729 14.35 -26.91 -2.95
C GLU A 729 14.71 -25.46 -3.29
N ILE A 730 15.52 -25.27 -4.32
CA ILE A 730 15.89 -23.96 -4.86
C ILE A 730 15.19 -23.77 -6.18
N THR A 731 14.54 -22.62 -6.32
CA THR A 731 14.02 -22.13 -7.61
C THR A 731 14.83 -20.90 -8.01
N ALA A 732 15.30 -20.86 -9.24
CA ALA A 732 16.08 -19.73 -9.73
C ALA A 732 15.75 -19.43 -11.21
N VAL A 733 15.93 -18.21 -11.63
CA VAL A 733 15.81 -17.78 -13.01
C VAL A 733 17.22 -17.62 -13.60
N ILE A 734 17.44 -18.12 -14.83
CA ILE A 734 18.73 -17.99 -15.48
C ILE A 734 19.03 -16.51 -15.70
N GLU A 735 20.22 -16.09 -15.23
CA GLU A 735 20.65 -14.70 -15.33
C GLU A 735 21.13 -14.37 -16.75
N ASP A 736 20.82 -13.15 -17.18
CA ASP A 736 21.31 -12.59 -18.42
C ASP A 736 21.62 -11.10 -18.22
N ASN A 737 22.88 -10.71 -18.37
CA ASN A 737 23.33 -9.35 -18.08
C ASN A 737 22.69 -8.30 -18.98
N ARG A 738 22.22 -8.67 -20.17
CA ARG A 738 21.51 -7.76 -21.09
C ARG A 738 20.25 -7.16 -20.48
N VAL A 739 19.65 -7.80 -19.48
CA VAL A 739 18.51 -7.25 -18.74
C VAL A 739 18.85 -5.91 -18.08
N HIS A 740 20.11 -5.69 -17.77
CA HIS A 740 20.59 -4.50 -17.10
C HIS A 740 21.18 -3.42 -18.02
N GLU A 741 21.31 -3.69 -19.34
CA GLU A 741 21.90 -2.75 -20.30
C GLU A 741 21.07 -1.47 -20.49
N GLY A 742 19.74 -1.54 -20.35
CA GLY A 742 18.85 -0.37 -20.42
C GLY A 742 18.96 0.62 -19.26
N GLN A 743 19.88 0.40 -18.30
CA GLN A 743 20.04 1.29 -17.14
C GLN A 743 20.75 2.62 -17.44
N THR A 744 21.41 2.71 -18.57
CA THR A 744 22.18 3.91 -19.00
C THR A 744 21.34 4.93 -19.79
N TYR A 745 20.15 4.60 -20.21
CA TYR A 745 19.23 5.55 -20.87
C TYR A 745 18.65 6.52 -19.84
N GLY A 746 19.12 7.77 -19.85
CA GLY A 746 18.66 8.84 -18.97
C GLY A 746 19.73 9.50 -18.08
N MET A 747 21.01 9.15 -18.27
CA MET A 747 22.14 9.83 -17.62
C MET A 747 22.87 10.83 -18.55
N ALA A 748 22.21 11.28 -19.63
CA ALA A 748 22.77 12.31 -20.53
C ALA A 748 22.11 13.67 -20.29
#